data_9a41e1d85a0b710ec263c52dbe79cd3c
#
_entry.id   9a41e1d85a0b710ec263c52dbe79cd3c
#
_cell.length_a   1.000
_cell.length_b   1.000
_cell.length_c   1.000
_cell.angle_alpha   90.00
_cell.angle_beta   90.00
_cell.angle_gamma   90.00
#
_symmetry.space_group_name_H-M   'P 1'
#
loop_
_entity.id
_entity.type
_entity.pdbx_description
1 polymer ?
#
loop_
_entity_poly.entity_id
_entity_poly.type
_entity_poly.pdbx_seq_one_letter_code
_entity_poly.pdbx_strand_id
1 'polypeptide(L)'
;LNKDRAELGDIDIDICPSKKGAILQKIKEERGAKFLESIDSLSRENLGAVLVATFGTEGTRSTILTACRGYRSEDCPDGIDVDEAQYIASLIPQERGFSWSLSDVMYGNKEKNRKKSDLFIKKMEEYPGLFEIMNGIVGLINKRSSHASGVIFMDEDPYQFGAFMRTPRGEVITACDLHDAEAQGMTKYDMLVTEVQDKIAQTILFLQENGEIEKDLTLRQVYDKYFSPDVLPLGDEATWKNIQSGKILNIFQFDSDVGSQAIKKIQPTTITEMSDANSLMRLMAAEPGAETPLDKYVRFKNNIKLWYQEMKNAGLTQKEMEALEPYFKESYGVPPSQEQLMMMLMDEGICGFSLKEANAARKLVGKKLMDKIPELKKQIKEMAKSPAIAKYVWECGVKPQLGYSFSKIHSSVYSLIGFQTAYLATRWNPIYWNTACLVVNSGSLEDAESATTDYAKLAKALGEIIEQKIKVSLVDINKSDYGFLPDVKNNQIIFGLKALSGVNAEVIEKIIQNRPYLSLKDFIQKCALGKTAMLSLIKGGAFDFLMENEKVNVHPRLAAMIYYLSINCNAKNKLTLQNLNGLIEEGLLPTELDFERRVFRFNKYLKGKKSAEYYVLDNPSQNFYREFFDEELLKVGHHGDVGILQKDWDKIYSSIMDKVRAHLADHQQEMLSAYNQRLFKAVWDKYAKGSISAWEMEALCFYYHEHELACADMQRYGAIDFRTLSREPIVERTFKKGNREIPLFKLNRIIGTVISKNDARNSIFLLTTGGVVSVKFTKEYYAMFGRQLSEVQEDGTKKVVEKGWFKRGEKLMITGFRREDTFVAKKYQSTGGHQLYKIISVEPNGELVLTHERKDEE
;
A
#
# COMPACT_ATOMS: atom_id res chain seq x y z
N LEU A 1 -19.75 -33.46 14.55
CA LEU A 1 -18.39 -33.53 15.15
C LEU A 1 -17.86 -34.94 15.01
N ASN A 2 -16.68 -35.09 14.38
CA ASN A 2 -16.04 -36.39 14.22
C ASN A 2 -15.46 -36.81 15.59
N LYS A 3 -16.00 -37.92 16.16
CA LYS A 3 -15.57 -38.44 17.47
C LYS A 3 -14.12 -38.95 17.46
N ASP A 4 -13.58 -39.23 16.27
CA ASP A 4 -12.21 -39.76 16.11
C ASP A 4 -11.17 -38.62 15.87
N ARG A 5 -11.58 -37.35 15.99
CA ARG A 5 -10.67 -36.21 15.83
C ARG A 5 -9.82 -36.07 17.08
N ALA A 6 -8.52 -36.26 16.94
CA ALA A 6 -7.54 -36.10 18.02
C ALA A 6 -7.11 -34.62 18.23
N GLU A 7 -7.44 -33.73 17.29
CA GLU A 7 -7.07 -32.30 17.33
C GLU A 7 -8.27 -31.45 17.72
N LEU A 8 -8.06 -30.41 18.52
CA LEU A 8 -9.08 -29.40 18.81
C LEU A 8 -9.50 -28.71 17.51
N GLY A 9 -10.79 -28.32 17.43
CA GLY A 9 -11.30 -27.59 16.25
C GLY A 9 -10.89 -26.13 16.29
N ASP A 10 -10.50 -25.59 15.16
CA ASP A 10 -10.42 -24.13 15.00
C ASP A 10 -11.83 -23.54 15.06
N ILE A 11 -12.00 -22.49 15.87
CA ILE A 11 -13.24 -21.74 15.98
C ILE A 11 -12.96 -20.35 15.44
N ASP A 12 -13.44 -20.11 14.21
CA ASP A 12 -13.32 -18.83 13.53
C ASP A 12 -14.56 -17.97 13.80
N ILE A 13 -14.36 -16.74 14.22
CA ILE A 13 -15.42 -15.75 14.50
C ILE A 13 -15.11 -14.48 13.72
N ASP A 14 -15.91 -14.17 12.72
CA ASP A 14 -15.78 -12.91 11.97
C ASP A 14 -16.39 -11.76 12.76
N ILE A 15 -15.63 -10.68 12.93
CA ILE A 15 -16.03 -9.48 13.68
C ILE A 15 -15.72 -8.19 12.91
N CYS A 16 -16.42 -7.12 13.27
CA CYS A 16 -16.10 -5.78 12.78
C CYS A 16 -14.72 -5.34 13.28
N PRO A 17 -13.78 -4.91 12.42
CA PRO A 17 -12.50 -4.35 12.82
C PRO A 17 -12.65 -3.23 13.87
N SER A 18 -13.59 -2.30 13.65
CA SER A 18 -13.87 -1.19 14.55
C SER A 18 -14.40 -1.59 15.94
N LYS A 19 -14.85 -2.84 16.11
CA LYS A 19 -15.43 -3.34 17.37
C LYS A 19 -14.55 -4.35 18.10
N LYS A 20 -13.43 -4.78 17.50
CA LYS A 20 -12.55 -5.81 18.08
C LYS A 20 -12.12 -5.48 19.52
N GLY A 21 -11.64 -4.26 19.77
CA GLY A 21 -11.21 -3.83 21.09
C GLY A 21 -12.35 -3.87 22.11
N ALA A 22 -13.51 -3.31 21.79
CA ALA A 22 -14.69 -3.31 22.65
C ALA A 22 -15.21 -4.72 22.94
N ILE A 23 -15.22 -5.62 21.94
CA ILE A 23 -15.63 -7.02 22.13
C ILE A 23 -14.67 -7.73 23.09
N LEU A 24 -13.36 -7.61 22.87
CA LEU A 24 -12.36 -8.21 23.74
C LEU A 24 -12.47 -7.69 25.18
N GLN A 25 -12.65 -6.38 25.35
CA GLN A 25 -12.84 -5.77 26.65
C GLN A 25 -14.10 -6.31 27.35
N LYS A 26 -15.21 -6.40 26.63
CA LYS A 26 -16.47 -6.94 27.16
C LYS A 26 -16.33 -8.40 27.60
N ILE A 27 -15.65 -9.23 26.81
CA ILE A 27 -15.39 -10.64 27.16
C ILE A 27 -14.50 -10.71 28.42
N LYS A 28 -13.47 -9.86 28.51
CA LYS A 28 -12.62 -9.79 29.70
C LYS A 28 -13.43 -9.44 30.95
N GLU A 29 -14.31 -8.45 30.87
CA GLU A 29 -15.17 -8.03 31.98
C GLU A 29 -16.11 -9.15 32.44
N GLU A 30 -16.82 -9.78 31.47
CA GLU A 30 -17.81 -10.83 31.81
C GLU A 30 -17.17 -12.10 32.36
N ARG A 31 -16.03 -12.53 31.82
CA ARG A 31 -15.34 -13.75 32.29
C ARG A 31 -14.48 -13.49 33.52
N GLY A 32 -13.81 -12.35 33.59
CA GLY A 32 -12.95 -12.00 34.71
C GLY A 32 -13.69 -11.71 36.00
N ALA A 33 -14.96 -11.31 35.96
CA ALA A 33 -15.77 -11.13 37.17
C ALA A 33 -15.85 -12.42 38.03
N LYS A 34 -15.83 -13.58 37.39
CA LYS A 34 -15.83 -14.87 38.08
C LYS A 34 -14.53 -15.20 38.82
N PHE A 35 -13.40 -14.64 38.39
CA PHE A 35 -12.09 -14.87 38.96
C PHE A 35 -11.73 -13.89 40.08
N LEU A 36 -12.22 -12.65 39.99
CA LEU A 36 -11.91 -11.59 40.93
C LEU A 36 -12.58 -11.78 42.28
N GLU A 37 -13.66 -12.57 42.39
CA GLU A 37 -14.30 -12.93 43.63
C GLU A 37 -13.46 -13.91 44.51
N SER A 38 -12.49 -14.60 43.90
CA SER A 38 -11.71 -15.65 44.57
C SER A 38 -10.23 -15.28 44.83
N ILE A 39 -9.74 -14.12 44.38
CA ILE A 39 -8.33 -13.75 44.41
C ILE A 39 -8.13 -12.38 45.07
N ASP A 40 -7.19 -12.30 45.99
CA ASP A 40 -6.74 -11.06 46.63
C ASP A 40 -6.34 -10.03 45.57
N SER A 41 -7.15 -8.98 45.41
CA SER A 41 -7.36 -8.20 44.20
C SER A 41 -6.27 -7.19 43.85
N LEU A 42 -5.17 -7.13 44.60
CA LEU A 42 -4.22 -5.99 44.51
C LEU A 42 -3.12 -6.09 43.46
N SER A 43 -2.95 -7.23 42.78
CA SER A 43 -1.83 -7.39 41.83
C SER A 43 -2.11 -8.17 40.55
N ARG A 44 -3.31 -8.68 40.32
CA ARG A 44 -3.61 -9.53 39.16
C ARG A 44 -4.56 -8.87 38.17
N GLU A 45 -4.15 -8.81 36.92
CA GLU A 45 -5.01 -8.30 35.83
C GLU A 45 -6.09 -9.32 35.46
N ASN A 46 -7.24 -8.80 35.03
CA ASN A 46 -8.29 -9.62 34.46
C ASN A 46 -7.83 -10.27 33.12
N LEU A 47 -7.57 -11.56 33.12
CA LEU A 47 -7.11 -12.36 32.01
C LEU A 47 -8.18 -13.31 31.46
N GLY A 48 -9.48 -13.03 31.65
CA GLY A 48 -10.58 -13.85 31.14
C GLY A 48 -10.57 -14.01 29.61
N ALA A 49 -9.87 -13.12 28.89
CA ALA A 49 -9.55 -13.26 27.46
C ALA A 49 -8.11 -12.79 27.23
N VAL A 50 -7.26 -13.61 26.66
CA VAL A 50 -5.84 -13.32 26.43
C VAL A 50 -5.45 -13.60 24.99
N LEU A 51 -4.74 -12.66 24.38
CA LEU A 51 -4.18 -12.86 23.05
C LEU A 51 -3.02 -13.85 23.07
N VAL A 52 -2.93 -14.69 22.05
CA VAL A 52 -1.83 -15.64 21.92
C VAL A 52 -0.56 -14.90 21.48
N ALA A 53 0.58 -15.29 22.02
CA ALA A 53 1.86 -14.77 21.58
C ALA A 53 2.24 -15.27 20.18
N THR A 54 2.93 -14.44 19.45
CA THR A 54 3.62 -14.82 18.22
C THR A 54 5.08 -14.41 18.32
N PHE A 55 5.98 -15.37 18.11
CA PHE A 55 7.40 -15.13 18.05
C PHE A 55 7.81 -14.93 16.58
N GLY A 56 8.12 -13.69 16.24
CA GLY A 56 8.65 -13.38 14.91
C GLY A 56 10.11 -13.83 14.80
N THR A 57 10.41 -14.60 13.75
CA THR A 57 11.77 -15.03 13.45
C THR A 57 12.36 -14.23 12.30
N GLU A 58 13.69 -14.16 12.23
CA GLU A 58 14.39 -13.59 11.10
C GLU A 58 14.20 -14.50 9.87
N GLY A 59 13.25 -14.11 9.01
CA GLY A 59 13.08 -14.73 7.70
C GLY A 59 14.17 -14.25 6.72
N THR A 60 14.30 -14.90 5.57
CA THR A 60 15.38 -14.62 4.59
C THR A 60 15.58 -13.13 4.28
N ARG A 61 14.49 -12.37 4.06
CA ARG A 61 14.60 -10.94 3.71
C ARG A 61 14.92 -10.06 4.91
N SER A 62 14.32 -10.31 6.07
CA SER A 62 14.61 -9.54 7.29
C SER A 62 16.04 -9.80 7.78
N THR A 63 16.52 -11.04 7.67
CA THR A 63 17.91 -11.42 7.96
C THR A 63 18.91 -10.57 7.19
N ILE A 64 18.67 -10.33 5.89
CA ILE A 64 19.53 -9.48 5.05
C ILE A 64 19.57 -8.06 5.62
N LEU A 65 18.40 -7.47 5.92
CA LEU A 65 18.33 -6.11 6.45
C LEU A 65 19.03 -6.00 7.82
N THR A 66 18.88 -7.03 8.66
CA THR A 66 19.51 -7.07 9.99
C THR A 66 21.03 -7.25 9.88
N ALA A 67 21.49 -8.15 9.03
CA ALA A 67 22.91 -8.39 8.79
C ALA A 67 23.60 -7.16 8.19
N CYS A 68 23.01 -6.55 7.15
CA CYS A 68 23.55 -5.35 6.52
C CYS A 68 23.67 -4.18 7.49
N ARG A 69 22.72 -4.02 8.40
CA ARG A 69 22.76 -2.95 9.43
C ARG A 69 23.97 -3.09 10.36
N GLY A 70 24.33 -4.31 10.71
CA GLY A 70 25.45 -4.61 11.60
C GLY A 70 26.78 -4.83 10.90
N TYR A 71 26.77 -5.03 9.57
CA TYR A 71 27.99 -5.33 8.80
C TYR A 71 29.00 -4.17 8.85
N ARG A 72 30.27 -4.53 9.08
CA ARG A 72 31.43 -3.64 9.01
C ARG A 72 32.62 -4.41 8.47
N SER A 73 33.42 -3.76 7.64
CA SER A 73 34.69 -4.27 7.12
C SER A 73 35.66 -3.11 6.90
N GLU A 74 36.90 -3.42 6.59
CA GLU A 74 37.92 -2.40 6.26
C GLU A 74 37.50 -1.56 5.06
N ASP A 75 36.87 -2.20 4.04
CA ASP A 75 36.37 -1.53 2.84
C ASP A 75 34.99 -0.89 3.01
N CYS A 76 34.29 -1.20 4.11
CA CYS A 76 32.95 -0.68 4.40
C CYS A 76 32.80 -0.34 5.90
N PRO A 77 33.56 0.66 6.41
CA PRO A 77 33.59 0.99 7.85
C PRO A 77 32.27 1.57 8.37
N ASP A 78 31.52 2.27 7.54
CA ASP A 78 30.22 2.87 7.88
C ASP A 78 29.06 1.88 7.77
N GLY A 79 29.31 0.71 7.20
CA GLY A 79 28.31 -0.34 6.96
C GLY A 79 27.49 -0.14 5.71
N ILE A 80 26.65 -1.12 5.43
CA ILE A 80 25.76 -1.14 4.26
C ILE A 80 24.54 -0.27 4.54
N ASP A 81 24.27 0.68 3.67
CA ASP A 81 23.13 1.57 3.84
C ASP A 81 21.77 0.85 3.62
N VAL A 82 20.69 1.53 4.05
CA VAL A 82 19.34 0.94 4.03
C VAL A 82 18.86 0.65 2.60
N ASP A 83 19.18 1.51 1.63
CA ASP A 83 18.73 1.36 0.25
C ASP A 83 19.46 0.20 -0.43
N GLU A 84 20.76 0.04 -0.19
CA GLU A 84 21.53 -1.11 -0.67
C GLU A 84 21.09 -2.42 0.02
N ALA A 85 20.85 -2.38 1.34
CA ALA A 85 20.32 -3.53 2.06
C ALA A 85 18.94 -3.97 1.51
N GLN A 86 18.05 -3.03 1.20
CA GLN A 86 16.76 -3.30 0.56
C GLN A 86 16.95 -3.86 -0.86
N TYR A 87 17.90 -3.34 -1.61
CA TYR A 87 18.23 -3.88 -2.92
C TYR A 87 18.67 -5.34 -2.82
N ILE A 88 19.64 -5.67 -1.96
CA ILE A 88 20.10 -7.04 -1.73
C ILE A 88 18.91 -7.94 -1.32
N ALA A 89 18.07 -7.49 -0.38
CA ALA A 89 16.89 -8.22 0.04
C ALA A 89 15.87 -8.42 -1.11
N SER A 90 15.82 -7.48 -2.05
CA SER A 90 14.96 -7.59 -3.22
C SER A 90 15.41 -8.68 -4.20
N LEU A 91 16.68 -9.05 -4.23
CA LEU A 91 17.22 -10.10 -5.10
C LEU A 91 16.78 -11.52 -4.71
N ILE A 92 16.20 -11.69 -3.48
CA ILE A 92 15.68 -13.00 -3.04
C ILE A 92 14.41 -13.36 -3.80
N PRO A 93 14.38 -14.45 -4.60
CA PRO A 93 13.18 -14.87 -5.29
C PRO A 93 12.07 -15.26 -4.31
N GLN A 94 10.82 -15.06 -4.74
CA GLN A 94 9.63 -15.52 -4.03
C GLN A 94 8.87 -16.53 -4.86
N GLU A 95 8.34 -17.52 -4.21
CA GLU A 95 7.50 -18.55 -4.81
C GLU A 95 6.25 -18.71 -3.96
N ARG A 96 5.07 -18.46 -4.54
CA ARG A 96 3.77 -18.52 -3.84
C ARG A 96 3.72 -17.69 -2.55
N GLY A 97 4.37 -16.52 -2.55
CA GLY A 97 4.41 -15.61 -1.39
C GLY A 97 5.52 -15.90 -0.37
N PHE A 98 6.28 -16.99 -0.52
CA PHE A 98 7.39 -17.33 0.36
C PHE A 98 8.73 -17.01 -0.30
N SER A 99 9.64 -16.41 0.46
CA SER A 99 11.01 -16.17 0.02
C SER A 99 11.79 -17.50 -0.03
N TRP A 100 12.66 -17.64 -1.03
CA TRP A 100 13.59 -18.78 -1.05
C TRP A 100 14.56 -18.71 0.13
N SER A 101 15.10 -19.86 0.53
CA SER A 101 16.17 -19.89 1.51
C SER A 101 17.44 -19.22 0.97
N LEU A 102 18.28 -18.69 1.85
CA LEU A 102 19.59 -18.12 1.49
C LEU A 102 20.44 -19.11 0.69
N SER A 103 20.44 -20.38 1.10
CA SER A 103 21.18 -21.46 0.42
C SER A 103 20.63 -21.75 -0.99
N ASP A 104 19.30 -21.76 -1.17
CA ASP A 104 18.72 -21.97 -2.51
C ASP A 104 19.07 -20.81 -3.46
N VAL A 105 19.19 -19.59 -2.94
CA VAL A 105 19.55 -18.40 -3.74
C VAL A 105 21.03 -18.40 -4.09
N MET A 106 21.89 -18.79 -3.16
CA MET A 106 23.34 -18.80 -3.32
C MET A 106 23.82 -19.96 -4.20
N TYR A 107 23.31 -21.18 -3.95
CA TYR A 107 23.81 -22.39 -4.56
C TYR A 107 22.85 -23.03 -5.56
N GLY A 108 21.61 -22.63 -5.56
CA GLY A 108 20.53 -23.29 -6.30
C GLY A 108 20.03 -24.54 -5.58
N ASN A 109 18.92 -25.09 -6.08
CA ASN A 109 18.32 -26.32 -5.56
C ASN A 109 17.70 -27.12 -6.70
N LYS A 110 18.30 -28.22 -7.10
CA LYS A 110 17.84 -29.05 -8.23
C LYS A 110 16.50 -29.74 -7.96
N GLU A 111 16.28 -30.19 -6.73
CA GLU A 111 15.03 -30.86 -6.34
C GLU A 111 13.83 -29.94 -6.43
N LYS A 112 14.02 -28.68 -6.04
CA LYS A 112 13.00 -27.63 -6.13
C LYS A 112 13.02 -26.88 -7.47
N ASN A 113 13.84 -27.30 -8.43
CA ASN A 113 14.04 -26.61 -9.70
C ASN A 113 14.38 -25.12 -9.56
N ARG A 114 15.18 -24.77 -8.56
CA ARG A 114 15.61 -23.41 -8.25
C ARG A 114 17.03 -23.16 -8.74
N LYS A 115 17.21 -22.13 -9.57
CA LYS A 115 18.53 -21.72 -10.06
C LYS A 115 19.15 -20.71 -9.10
N LYS A 116 20.46 -20.74 -8.93
CA LYS A 116 21.20 -19.71 -8.20
C LYS A 116 20.97 -18.32 -8.80
N SER A 117 21.09 -17.28 -7.98
CA SER A 117 20.96 -15.88 -8.41
C SER A 117 22.34 -15.26 -8.59
N ASP A 118 22.76 -15.08 -9.85
CA ASP A 118 24.08 -14.51 -10.14
C ASP A 118 24.23 -13.08 -9.58
N LEU A 119 23.16 -12.27 -9.59
CA LEU A 119 23.16 -10.92 -8.99
C LEU A 119 23.37 -10.96 -7.47
N PHE A 120 22.71 -11.90 -6.79
CA PHE A 120 22.90 -12.05 -5.35
C PHE A 120 24.32 -12.51 -5.01
N ILE A 121 24.87 -13.46 -5.78
CA ILE A 121 26.24 -13.94 -5.60
C ILE A 121 27.22 -12.79 -5.76
N LYS A 122 27.09 -12.00 -6.83
CA LYS A 122 27.94 -10.81 -7.06
C LYS A 122 27.92 -9.85 -5.87
N LYS A 123 26.74 -9.62 -5.27
CA LYS A 123 26.63 -8.78 -4.08
C LYS A 123 27.30 -9.39 -2.84
N MET A 124 27.31 -10.71 -2.71
CA MET A 124 28.05 -11.37 -1.62
C MET A 124 29.57 -11.29 -1.82
N GLU A 125 30.03 -11.25 -3.06
CA GLU A 125 31.44 -11.01 -3.39
C GLU A 125 31.88 -9.57 -3.07
N GLU A 126 30.96 -8.59 -3.22
CA GLU A 126 31.20 -7.17 -2.84
C GLU A 126 31.28 -6.97 -1.30
N TYR A 127 30.64 -7.85 -0.52
CA TYR A 127 30.60 -7.79 0.95
C TYR A 127 31.07 -9.09 1.60
N PRO A 128 32.37 -9.36 1.66
CA PRO A 128 32.92 -10.60 2.20
C PRO A 128 32.48 -10.89 3.64
N GLY A 129 32.06 -12.11 3.93
CA GLY A 129 31.56 -12.54 5.25
C GLY A 129 30.10 -12.19 5.54
N LEU A 130 29.44 -11.39 4.70
CA LEU A 130 28.02 -11.03 4.91
C LEU A 130 27.09 -12.24 4.84
N PHE A 131 27.39 -13.19 3.95
CA PHE A 131 26.57 -14.41 3.79
C PHE A 131 26.63 -15.30 5.04
N GLU A 132 27.79 -15.44 5.66
CA GLU A 132 28.01 -16.18 6.90
C GLU A 132 27.24 -15.55 8.06
N ILE A 133 27.29 -14.23 8.18
CA ILE A 133 26.52 -13.48 9.18
C ILE A 133 25.01 -13.72 8.98
N MET A 134 24.53 -13.67 7.75
CA MET A 134 23.11 -13.94 7.45
C MET A 134 22.70 -15.36 7.83
N ASN A 135 23.53 -16.37 7.56
CA ASN A 135 23.27 -17.77 7.92
C ASN A 135 23.24 -17.97 9.45
N GLY A 136 23.99 -17.18 10.21
CA GLY A 136 23.96 -17.22 11.68
C GLY A 136 22.71 -16.54 12.28
N ILE A 137 22.05 -15.66 11.53
CA ILE A 137 20.89 -14.88 12.01
C ILE A 137 19.56 -15.51 11.58
N VAL A 138 19.50 -16.12 10.40
CA VAL A 138 18.25 -16.65 9.84
C VAL A 138 17.61 -17.67 10.78
N GLY A 139 16.31 -17.48 11.05
CA GLY A 139 15.54 -18.36 11.94
C GLY A 139 15.58 -17.99 13.42
N LEU A 140 16.44 -17.07 13.86
CA LEU A 140 16.46 -16.60 15.25
C LEU A 140 15.20 -15.77 15.57
N ILE A 141 14.70 -15.93 16.77
CA ILE A 141 13.59 -15.10 17.28
C ILE A 141 14.09 -13.68 17.48
N ASN A 142 13.46 -12.71 16.83
CA ASN A 142 13.84 -11.30 16.88
C ASN A 142 12.78 -10.41 17.54
N LYS A 143 11.56 -10.87 17.65
CA LYS A 143 10.45 -10.10 18.26
C LYS A 143 9.36 -11.00 18.80
N ARG A 144 8.61 -10.44 19.75
CA ARG A 144 7.34 -10.97 20.21
C ARG A 144 6.22 -9.99 19.88
N SER A 145 5.07 -10.50 19.54
CA SER A 145 3.86 -9.72 19.26
C SER A 145 2.62 -10.53 19.64
N SER A 146 1.48 -9.88 19.72
CA SER A 146 0.20 -10.57 19.79
C SER A 146 -0.13 -11.23 18.45
N HIS A 147 -0.79 -12.38 18.48
CA HIS A 147 -1.38 -13.01 17.31
C HIS A 147 -2.47 -12.11 16.71
N ALA A 148 -2.57 -12.07 15.41
CA ALA A 148 -3.49 -11.14 14.73
C ALA A 148 -4.98 -11.42 15.06
N SER A 149 -5.35 -12.69 15.25
CA SER A 149 -6.72 -13.14 15.48
C SER A 149 -6.89 -14.04 16.70
N GLY A 150 -5.85 -14.80 17.08
CA GLY A 150 -5.92 -15.84 18.10
C GLY A 150 -6.12 -15.30 19.51
N VAL A 151 -7.22 -15.68 20.15
CA VAL A 151 -7.58 -15.36 21.52
C VAL A 151 -7.89 -16.64 22.28
N ILE A 152 -7.44 -16.73 23.50
CA ILE A 152 -7.80 -17.80 24.43
C ILE A 152 -8.79 -17.23 25.43
N PHE A 153 -9.92 -17.91 25.61
CA PHE A 153 -10.90 -17.58 26.66
C PHE A 153 -10.68 -18.53 27.84
N MET A 154 -10.56 -17.96 29.03
CA MET A 154 -10.33 -18.69 30.25
C MET A 154 -11.59 -18.70 31.10
N ASP A 155 -12.01 -19.87 31.56
CA ASP A 155 -13.11 -20.05 32.50
C ASP A 155 -12.64 -20.27 33.94
N GLU A 156 -11.34 -20.51 34.18
CA GLU A 156 -10.66 -20.71 35.45
C GLU A 156 -9.49 -19.74 35.60
N ASP A 157 -8.85 -19.71 36.79
CA ASP A 157 -7.71 -18.81 37.03
C ASP A 157 -6.61 -19.02 36.00
N PRO A 158 -6.37 -18.05 35.11
CA PRO A 158 -5.40 -18.17 34.02
C PRO A 158 -3.98 -18.48 34.50
N TYR A 159 -3.62 -18.02 35.68
CA TYR A 159 -2.27 -18.23 36.23
C TYR A 159 -2.00 -19.68 36.66
N GLN A 160 -3.03 -20.52 36.69
CA GLN A 160 -2.87 -21.97 36.89
C GLN A 160 -2.47 -22.70 35.60
N PHE A 161 -2.78 -22.10 34.44
CA PHE A 161 -2.54 -22.71 33.11
C PHE A 161 -1.21 -22.33 32.48
N GLY A 162 -0.60 -21.22 32.88
CA GLY A 162 0.67 -20.81 32.27
C GLY A 162 1.16 -19.44 32.70
N ALA A 163 2.26 -19.05 32.07
CA ALA A 163 2.85 -17.73 32.22
C ALA A 163 2.33 -16.75 31.18
N PHE A 164 2.36 -15.47 31.51
CA PHE A 164 1.96 -14.37 30.65
C PHE A 164 3.08 -13.35 30.54
N MET A 165 3.10 -12.60 29.44
CA MET A 165 4.04 -11.52 29.20
C MET A 165 3.36 -10.30 28.59
N ARG A 166 4.04 -9.16 28.57
CA ARG A 166 3.54 -7.94 27.92
C ARG A 166 4.23 -7.71 26.59
N THR A 167 3.46 -7.25 25.61
CA THR A 167 4.00 -6.65 24.40
C THR A 167 4.67 -5.31 24.72
N PRO A 168 5.50 -4.76 23.81
CA PRO A 168 6.03 -3.39 23.98
C PRO A 168 4.94 -2.31 24.14
N ARG A 169 3.72 -2.57 23.69
CA ARG A 169 2.55 -1.67 23.84
C ARG A 169 1.78 -1.88 25.14
N GLY A 170 2.23 -2.80 26.00
CA GLY A 170 1.59 -3.06 27.28
C GLY A 170 0.47 -4.12 27.27
N GLU A 171 0.06 -4.64 26.11
CA GLU A 171 -0.94 -5.72 26.04
C GLU A 171 -0.42 -7.00 26.67
N VAL A 172 -1.28 -7.68 27.45
CA VAL A 172 -0.97 -8.99 28.01
C VAL A 172 -1.22 -10.07 26.98
N ILE A 173 -0.23 -10.94 26.79
CA ILE A 173 -0.26 -12.09 25.88
C ILE A 173 0.24 -13.34 26.60
N THR A 174 -0.04 -14.53 26.06
CA THR A 174 0.55 -15.78 26.57
C THR A 174 2.08 -15.73 26.49
N ALA A 175 2.79 -16.43 27.37
CA ALA A 175 4.24 -16.56 27.29
C ALA A 175 4.70 -17.65 26.31
N CYS A 176 3.77 -18.42 25.75
CA CYS A 176 3.98 -19.45 24.75
C CYS A 176 3.25 -19.10 23.43
N ASP A 177 3.67 -19.70 22.35
CA ASP A 177 2.97 -19.58 21.08
C ASP A 177 1.71 -20.47 21.02
N LEU A 178 1.03 -20.44 19.89
CA LEU A 178 -0.20 -21.19 19.67
C LEU A 178 -0.01 -22.70 19.85
N HIS A 179 1.07 -23.24 19.31
CA HIS A 179 1.33 -24.68 19.33
C HIS A 179 1.52 -25.20 20.77
N ASP A 180 2.27 -24.45 21.58
CA ASP A 180 2.48 -24.77 22.99
C ASP A 180 1.22 -24.55 23.82
N ALA A 181 0.42 -23.52 23.52
CA ALA A 181 -0.85 -23.27 24.19
C ALA A 181 -1.86 -24.41 23.93
N GLU A 182 -1.96 -24.89 22.69
CA GLU A 182 -2.80 -26.05 22.34
C GLU A 182 -2.31 -27.34 23.03
N ALA A 183 -0.99 -27.54 23.11
CA ALA A 183 -0.41 -28.68 23.82
C ALA A 183 -0.71 -28.67 25.32
N GLN A 184 -0.92 -27.49 25.91
CA GLN A 184 -1.37 -27.29 27.29
C GLN A 184 -2.90 -27.43 27.46
N GLY A 185 -3.63 -27.74 26.41
CA GLY A 185 -5.08 -27.91 26.42
C GLY A 185 -5.90 -26.61 26.28
N MET A 186 -5.25 -25.49 25.95
CA MET A 186 -5.94 -24.23 25.73
C MET A 186 -6.62 -24.22 24.36
N THR A 187 -7.86 -23.78 24.31
CA THR A 187 -8.61 -23.65 23.04
C THR A 187 -8.48 -22.25 22.48
N LYS A 188 -7.97 -22.18 21.25
CA LYS A 188 -7.88 -20.92 20.50
C LYS A 188 -9.21 -20.60 19.82
N TYR A 189 -9.60 -19.33 19.89
CA TYR A 189 -10.65 -18.72 19.09
C TYR A 189 -10.00 -17.71 18.14
N ASP A 190 -10.22 -17.83 16.83
CA ASP A 190 -9.75 -16.87 15.88
C ASP A 190 -10.80 -15.77 15.67
N MET A 191 -10.51 -14.57 16.18
CA MET A 191 -11.35 -13.39 15.95
C MET A 191 -10.88 -12.70 14.67
N LEU A 192 -11.43 -13.15 13.54
CA LEU A 192 -11.11 -12.64 12.21
C LEU A 192 -11.78 -11.29 12.00
N VAL A 193 -11.00 -10.28 11.65
CA VAL A 193 -11.53 -8.96 11.34
C VAL A 193 -11.85 -8.88 9.86
N THR A 194 -13.12 -8.58 9.53
CA THR A 194 -13.62 -8.47 8.16
C THR A 194 -14.20 -7.08 7.92
N GLU A 195 -13.54 -6.26 7.09
CA GLU A 195 -13.95 -4.88 6.77
C GLU A 195 -15.38 -4.78 6.23
N VAL A 196 -15.89 -5.86 5.60
CA VAL A 196 -17.24 -5.87 5.05
C VAL A 196 -18.30 -5.68 6.12
N GLN A 197 -18.07 -6.18 7.32
CA GLN A 197 -19.04 -6.02 8.42
C GLN A 197 -19.14 -4.55 8.85
N ASP A 198 -18.02 -3.83 8.90
CA ASP A 198 -18.03 -2.39 9.13
C ASP A 198 -18.72 -1.63 7.99
N LYS A 199 -18.52 -2.04 6.72
CA LYS A 199 -19.21 -1.43 5.57
C LYS A 199 -20.73 -1.62 5.63
N ILE A 200 -21.19 -2.83 5.97
CA ILE A 200 -22.61 -3.13 6.15
C ILE A 200 -23.18 -2.30 7.31
N ALA A 201 -22.52 -2.33 8.48
CA ALA A 201 -22.96 -1.58 9.65
C ALA A 201 -23.02 -0.08 9.38
N GLN A 202 -22.00 0.50 8.74
CA GLN A 202 -21.96 1.92 8.39
C GLN A 202 -23.04 2.29 7.36
N THR A 203 -23.33 1.40 6.40
CA THR A 203 -24.43 1.62 5.45
C THR A 203 -25.77 1.66 6.16
N ILE A 204 -26.02 0.73 7.09
CA ILE A 204 -27.23 0.69 7.91
C ILE A 204 -27.39 2.00 8.70
N LEU A 205 -26.32 2.49 9.33
CA LEU A 205 -26.35 3.75 10.06
C LEU A 205 -26.73 4.92 9.15
N PHE A 206 -26.14 5.02 7.96
CA PHE A 206 -26.52 6.06 6.98
C PHE A 206 -27.97 5.96 6.53
N LEU A 207 -28.48 4.75 6.34
CA LEU A 207 -29.91 4.53 6.00
C LEU A 207 -30.83 4.96 7.15
N GLN A 208 -30.48 4.69 8.40
CA GLN A 208 -31.21 5.12 9.58
C GLN A 208 -31.18 6.66 9.75
N GLU A 209 -30.00 7.27 9.62
CA GLU A 209 -29.84 8.73 9.73
C GLU A 209 -30.66 9.50 8.70
N ASN A 210 -30.75 8.95 7.48
CA ASN A 210 -31.51 9.55 6.39
C ASN A 210 -33.00 9.14 6.36
N GLY A 211 -33.46 8.28 7.29
CA GLY A 211 -34.85 7.87 7.40
C GLY A 211 -35.33 6.86 6.34
N GLU A 212 -34.40 6.18 5.68
CA GLU A 212 -34.70 5.10 4.72
C GLU A 212 -35.11 3.81 5.42
N ILE A 213 -34.68 3.62 6.65
CA ILE A 213 -35.09 2.57 7.57
C ILE A 213 -35.30 3.14 8.98
N GLU A 214 -35.96 2.40 9.84
CA GLU A 214 -36.33 2.85 11.19
C GLU A 214 -35.10 3.17 12.05
N LYS A 215 -35.12 4.36 12.69
CA LYS A 215 -34.00 4.90 13.49
C LYS A 215 -33.84 4.23 14.87
N ASP A 216 -34.89 3.70 15.41
CA ASP A 216 -34.97 3.11 16.75
C ASP A 216 -34.58 1.64 16.81
N LEU A 217 -34.41 1.00 15.63
CA LEU A 217 -33.95 -0.40 15.56
C LEU A 217 -32.45 -0.50 15.84
N THR A 218 -32.09 -1.49 16.66
CA THR A 218 -30.69 -1.90 16.81
C THR A 218 -30.18 -2.56 15.53
N LEU A 219 -28.86 -2.59 15.33
CA LEU A 219 -28.25 -3.27 14.18
C LEU A 219 -28.72 -4.75 14.05
N ARG A 220 -28.92 -5.45 15.19
CA ARG A 220 -29.43 -6.81 15.20
C ARG A 220 -30.85 -6.89 14.68
N GLN A 221 -31.72 -5.99 15.12
CA GLN A 221 -33.11 -5.96 14.67
C GLN A 221 -33.23 -5.59 13.17
N VAL A 222 -32.38 -4.68 12.70
CA VAL A 222 -32.28 -4.35 11.26
C VAL A 222 -31.80 -5.57 10.48
N TYR A 223 -30.77 -6.29 10.97
CA TYR A 223 -30.31 -7.52 10.34
C TYR A 223 -31.41 -8.57 10.24
N ASP A 224 -32.10 -8.86 11.36
CA ASP A 224 -33.17 -9.86 11.40
C ASP A 224 -34.33 -9.49 10.48
N LYS A 225 -34.63 -8.20 10.31
CA LYS A 225 -35.74 -7.71 9.48
C LYS A 225 -35.43 -7.66 7.98
N TYR A 226 -34.18 -7.36 7.58
CA TYR A 226 -33.84 -7.06 6.19
C TYR A 226 -32.76 -7.95 5.58
N PHE A 227 -31.89 -8.57 6.38
CA PHE A 227 -30.66 -9.20 5.90
C PHE A 227 -30.44 -10.64 6.34
N SER A 228 -31.22 -11.16 7.29
CA SER A 228 -31.07 -12.56 7.69
C SER A 228 -31.38 -13.50 6.51
N PRO A 229 -30.78 -14.70 6.48
CA PRO A 229 -31.02 -15.67 5.39
C PRO A 229 -32.50 -16.01 5.14
N ASP A 230 -33.32 -15.91 6.20
CA ASP A 230 -34.75 -16.24 6.12
C ASP A 230 -35.59 -15.15 5.42
N VAL A 231 -35.14 -13.93 5.38
CA VAL A 231 -35.88 -12.78 4.81
C VAL A 231 -35.20 -12.19 3.56
N LEU A 232 -33.93 -12.48 3.36
CA LEU A 232 -33.18 -11.95 2.25
C LEU A 232 -33.68 -12.52 0.91
N PRO A 233 -34.07 -11.67 -0.07
CA PRO A 233 -34.66 -12.14 -1.32
C PRO A 233 -33.60 -12.71 -2.28
N LEU A 234 -33.15 -13.94 -2.03
CA LEU A 234 -32.07 -14.59 -2.81
C LEU A 234 -32.42 -14.78 -4.30
N GLY A 235 -33.68 -14.61 -4.69
CA GLY A 235 -34.14 -14.64 -6.09
C GLY A 235 -34.23 -13.26 -6.75
N ASP A 236 -33.74 -12.17 -6.10
CA ASP A 236 -33.82 -10.82 -6.67
C ASP A 236 -32.96 -10.66 -7.92
N GLU A 237 -33.61 -10.62 -9.10
CA GLU A 237 -32.93 -10.53 -10.40
C GLU A 237 -32.09 -9.23 -10.52
N ALA A 238 -32.54 -8.12 -9.92
CA ALA A 238 -31.82 -6.85 -10.01
C ALA A 238 -30.47 -6.95 -9.30
N THR A 239 -30.45 -7.56 -8.12
CA THR A 239 -29.20 -7.81 -7.36
C THR A 239 -28.26 -8.74 -8.15
N TRP A 240 -28.78 -9.85 -8.73
CA TRP A 240 -27.94 -10.75 -9.53
C TRP A 240 -27.36 -10.07 -10.78
N LYS A 241 -28.17 -9.28 -11.51
CA LYS A 241 -27.68 -8.50 -12.67
C LYS A 241 -26.59 -7.52 -12.27
N ASN A 242 -26.71 -6.86 -11.12
CA ASN A 242 -25.68 -5.97 -10.62
C ASN A 242 -24.40 -6.72 -10.22
N ILE A 243 -24.50 -7.89 -9.55
CA ILE A 243 -23.37 -8.78 -9.28
C ILE A 243 -22.67 -9.15 -10.59
N GLN A 244 -23.41 -9.67 -11.57
CA GLN A 244 -22.89 -10.11 -12.87
C GLN A 244 -22.20 -8.97 -13.64
N SER A 245 -22.66 -7.74 -13.49
CA SER A 245 -22.04 -6.55 -14.11
C SER A 245 -20.60 -6.30 -13.62
N GLY A 246 -20.28 -6.75 -12.41
CA GLY A 246 -19.00 -6.49 -11.74
C GLY A 246 -18.74 -5.01 -11.46
N LYS A 247 -19.81 -4.18 -11.36
CA LYS A 247 -19.73 -2.73 -11.16
C LYS A 247 -19.98 -2.28 -9.72
N ILE A 248 -20.42 -3.18 -8.85
CA ILE A 248 -20.64 -2.86 -7.44
C ILE A 248 -19.30 -2.74 -6.75
N LEU A 249 -19.10 -1.60 -6.10
CA LEU A 249 -17.90 -1.34 -5.31
C LEU A 249 -17.78 -2.33 -4.14
N ASN A 250 -16.63 -2.95 -3.98
CA ASN A 250 -16.27 -3.79 -2.82
C ASN A 250 -17.28 -4.91 -2.49
N ILE A 251 -17.79 -5.65 -3.47
CA ILE A 251 -18.53 -6.88 -3.18
C ILE A 251 -17.63 -7.84 -2.39
N PHE A 252 -18.07 -8.29 -1.22
CA PHE A 252 -17.25 -9.12 -0.36
C PHE A 252 -16.75 -10.38 -1.07
N GLN A 253 -15.47 -10.69 -0.92
CA GLN A 253 -14.68 -11.74 -1.58
C GLN A 253 -14.42 -11.53 -3.08
N PHE A 254 -15.15 -10.65 -3.77
CA PHE A 254 -15.06 -10.46 -5.22
C PHE A 254 -14.57 -9.06 -5.61
N ASP A 255 -14.05 -8.30 -4.66
CA ASP A 255 -13.45 -6.97 -4.85
C ASP A 255 -12.01 -7.01 -5.40
N SER A 256 -11.37 -8.18 -5.41
CA SER A 256 -10.09 -8.41 -6.07
C SER A 256 -10.27 -8.62 -7.58
N ASP A 257 -9.21 -8.35 -8.35
CA ASP A 257 -9.23 -8.55 -9.81
C ASP A 257 -9.64 -9.99 -10.18
N VAL A 258 -9.10 -10.99 -9.46
CA VAL A 258 -9.43 -12.41 -9.68
C VAL A 258 -10.89 -12.71 -9.34
N GLY A 259 -11.40 -12.14 -8.24
CA GLY A 259 -12.79 -12.30 -7.83
C GLY A 259 -13.76 -11.66 -8.81
N SER A 260 -13.49 -10.43 -9.23
CA SER A 260 -14.29 -9.72 -10.23
C SER A 260 -14.35 -10.48 -11.56
N GLN A 261 -13.24 -11.09 -12.00
CA GLN A 261 -13.20 -11.92 -13.19
C GLN A 261 -14.02 -13.20 -13.04
N ALA A 262 -13.91 -13.89 -11.89
CA ALA A 262 -14.67 -15.09 -11.64
C ALA A 262 -16.19 -14.82 -11.74
N ILE A 263 -16.67 -13.74 -11.13
CA ILE A 263 -18.08 -13.30 -11.23
C ILE A 263 -18.49 -13.00 -12.67
N LYS A 264 -17.68 -12.25 -13.41
CA LYS A 264 -17.98 -11.90 -14.82
C LYS A 264 -17.97 -13.10 -15.76
N LYS A 265 -17.13 -14.11 -15.50
CA LYS A 265 -17.08 -15.35 -16.29
C LYS A 265 -18.23 -16.30 -15.94
N ILE A 266 -18.46 -16.53 -14.66
CA ILE A 266 -19.49 -17.48 -14.17
C ILE A 266 -20.90 -16.94 -14.36
N GLN A 267 -21.12 -15.60 -14.22
CA GLN A 267 -22.43 -14.99 -14.27
C GLN A 267 -23.41 -15.69 -13.29
N PRO A 268 -23.12 -15.66 -11.97
CA PRO A 268 -23.92 -16.43 -11.01
C PRO A 268 -25.34 -15.89 -10.89
N THR A 269 -26.28 -16.80 -10.66
CA THR A 269 -27.71 -16.53 -10.41
C THR A 269 -28.19 -17.12 -9.09
N THR A 270 -27.31 -17.84 -8.39
CA THR A 270 -27.60 -18.48 -7.11
C THR A 270 -26.42 -18.34 -6.15
N ILE A 271 -26.70 -18.47 -4.85
CA ILE A 271 -25.64 -18.49 -3.81
C ILE A 271 -24.70 -19.68 -4.04
N THR A 272 -25.19 -20.82 -4.51
CA THR A 272 -24.34 -21.98 -4.81
C THR A 272 -23.33 -21.66 -5.90
N GLU A 273 -23.75 -21.06 -7.01
CA GLU A 273 -22.85 -20.66 -8.10
C GLU A 273 -21.85 -19.57 -7.66
N MET A 274 -22.27 -18.66 -6.78
CA MET A 274 -21.39 -17.66 -6.19
C MET A 274 -20.38 -18.29 -5.22
N SER A 275 -20.78 -19.31 -4.47
CA SER A 275 -19.91 -20.12 -3.61
C SER A 275 -18.88 -20.90 -4.44
N ASP A 276 -19.30 -21.48 -5.55
CA ASP A 276 -18.40 -22.14 -6.49
C ASP A 276 -17.41 -21.14 -7.09
N ALA A 277 -17.85 -19.93 -7.47
CA ALA A 277 -16.96 -18.85 -7.95
C ALA A 277 -15.88 -18.50 -6.90
N ASN A 278 -16.27 -18.38 -5.63
CA ASN A 278 -15.36 -18.09 -4.52
C ASN A 278 -14.30 -19.18 -4.34
N SER A 279 -14.66 -20.43 -4.57
CA SER A 279 -13.75 -21.58 -4.48
C SER A 279 -12.84 -21.67 -5.73
N LEU A 280 -13.44 -21.60 -6.92
CA LEU A 280 -12.76 -21.80 -8.21
C LEU A 280 -11.74 -20.70 -8.54
N MET A 281 -11.98 -19.44 -8.15
CA MET A 281 -11.04 -18.35 -8.40
C MET A 281 -9.66 -18.54 -7.75
N ARG A 282 -9.56 -19.46 -6.79
CA ARG A 282 -8.33 -19.78 -6.05
C ARG A 282 -7.59 -20.99 -6.60
N LEU A 283 -8.24 -21.75 -7.49
CA LEU A 283 -7.67 -22.95 -8.09
C LEU A 283 -6.88 -22.59 -9.37
N MET A 284 -5.70 -23.20 -9.51
CA MET A 284 -4.81 -22.98 -10.65
C MET A 284 -4.98 -24.12 -11.67
N ALA A 285 -4.62 -23.90 -12.93
CA ALA A 285 -4.48 -24.96 -13.90
C ALA A 285 -3.50 -26.02 -13.42
N ALA A 286 -3.81 -27.28 -13.66
CA ALA A 286 -3.00 -28.42 -13.22
C ALA A 286 -1.59 -28.41 -13.84
N GLU A 287 -1.46 -27.84 -15.05
CA GLU A 287 -0.21 -27.72 -15.81
C GLU A 287 -0.17 -26.36 -16.52
N PRO A 288 1.02 -25.80 -16.77
CA PRO A 288 1.15 -24.55 -17.51
C PRO A 288 0.52 -24.68 -18.92
N GLY A 289 -0.44 -23.79 -19.22
CA GLY A 289 -1.16 -23.80 -20.50
C GLY A 289 -2.39 -24.73 -20.57
N ALA A 290 -2.71 -25.48 -19.50
CA ALA A 290 -3.93 -26.25 -19.43
C ALA A 290 -5.13 -25.35 -19.05
N GLU A 291 -6.35 -25.80 -19.42
CA GLU A 291 -7.60 -25.15 -19.04
C GLU A 291 -7.71 -25.03 -17.51
N THR A 292 -8.10 -23.85 -17.01
CA THR A 292 -8.30 -23.69 -15.56
C THR A 292 -9.59 -24.36 -15.09
N PRO A 293 -9.70 -24.75 -13.81
CA PRO A 293 -10.95 -25.26 -13.26
C PRO A 293 -12.14 -24.28 -13.44
N LEU A 294 -11.88 -22.98 -13.35
CA LEU A 294 -12.86 -21.92 -13.58
C LEU A 294 -13.37 -21.93 -15.04
N ASP A 295 -12.46 -21.96 -16.03
CA ASP A 295 -12.85 -21.96 -17.45
C ASP A 295 -13.59 -23.24 -17.82
N LYS A 296 -13.18 -24.39 -17.25
CA LYS A 296 -13.86 -25.67 -17.39
C LYS A 296 -15.28 -25.62 -16.82
N TYR A 297 -15.46 -25.04 -15.64
CA TYR A 297 -16.78 -24.84 -15.02
C TYR A 297 -17.67 -23.99 -15.91
N VAL A 298 -17.20 -22.87 -16.42
CA VAL A 298 -17.98 -21.99 -17.32
C VAL A 298 -18.37 -22.71 -18.59
N ARG A 299 -17.44 -23.45 -19.20
CA ARG A 299 -17.71 -24.25 -20.40
C ARG A 299 -18.80 -25.27 -20.19
N PHE A 300 -18.80 -25.98 -19.08
CA PHE A 300 -19.82 -27.00 -18.76
C PHE A 300 -21.14 -26.38 -18.28
N LYS A 301 -21.10 -25.24 -17.57
CA LYS A 301 -22.30 -24.48 -17.23
C LYS A 301 -23.06 -24.06 -18.48
N ASN A 302 -22.37 -23.59 -19.50
CA ASN A 302 -22.96 -23.18 -20.77
C ASN A 302 -23.47 -24.36 -21.58
N ASN A 303 -22.88 -25.54 -21.45
CA ASN A 303 -23.32 -26.78 -22.12
C ASN A 303 -22.96 -28.02 -21.31
N ILE A 304 -23.85 -28.44 -20.44
CA ILE A 304 -23.64 -29.61 -19.56
C ILE A 304 -23.41 -30.92 -20.34
N LYS A 305 -23.86 -31.03 -21.59
CA LYS A 305 -23.63 -32.22 -22.43
C LYS A 305 -22.13 -32.46 -22.67
N LEU A 306 -21.31 -31.42 -22.66
CA LEU A 306 -19.87 -31.56 -22.82
C LEU A 306 -19.23 -32.27 -21.62
N TRP A 307 -19.78 -32.12 -20.42
CA TRP A 307 -19.31 -32.86 -19.24
C TRP A 307 -19.67 -34.36 -19.38
N TYR A 308 -20.89 -34.70 -19.78
CA TYR A 308 -21.26 -36.11 -20.02
C TYR A 308 -20.40 -36.74 -21.13
N GLN A 309 -20.07 -35.97 -22.16
CA GLN A 309 -19.16 -36.42 -23.22
C GLN A 309 -17.72 -36.64 -22.69
N GLU A 310 -17.25 -35.79 -21.81
CA GLU A 310 -15.92 -35.96 -21.16
C GLU A 310 -15.89 -37.27 -20.36
N MET A 311 -16.92 -37.56 -19.58
CA MET A 311 -17.04 -38.82 -18.82
C MET A 311 -17.02 -40.03 -19.75
N LYS A 312 -17.76 -39.99 -20.84
CA LYS A 312 -17.75 -41.06 -21.85
C LYS A 312 -16.38 -41.24 -22.49
N ASN A 313 -15.72 -40.14 -22.84
CA ASN A 313 -14.36 -40.17 -23.40
C ASN A 313 -13.30 -40.69 -22.42
N ALA A 314 -13.54 -40.53 -21.12
CA ALA A 314 -12.73 -41.13 -20.05
C ALA A 314 -12.93 -42.65 -19.89
N GLY A 315 -13.91 -43.22 -20.59
CA GLY A 315 -14.18 -44.66 -20.57
C GLY A 315 -15.12 -45.09 -19.46
N LEU A 316 -15.87 -44.16 -18.86
CA LEU A 316 -16.88 -44.49 -17.84
C LEU A 316 -18.11 -45.12 -18.45
N THR A 317 -18.64 -46.16 -17.79
CA THR A 317 -19.91 -46.76 -18.11
C THR A 317 -21.08 -45.89 -17.61
N GLN A 318 -22.29 -46.11 -18.12
CA GLN A 318 -23.47 -45.35 -17.68
C GLN A 318 -23.69 -45.43 -16.17
N LYS A 319 -23.52 -46.62 -15.55
CA LYS A 319 -23.67 -46.82 -14.10
C LYS A 319 -22.60 -46.03 -13.30
N GLU A 320 -21.38 -45.95 -13.80
CA GLU A 320 -20.29 -45.20 -13.17
C GLU A 320 -20.51 -43.68 -13.28
N MET A 321 -21.04 -43.22 -14.42
CA MET A 321 -21.44 -41.81 -14.57
C MET A 321 -22.54 -41.44 -13.58
N GLU A 322 -23.56 -42.30 -13.41
CA GLU A 322 -24.62 -42.09 -12.43
C GLU A 322 -24.12 -42.07 -10.99
N ALA A 323 -23.09 -42.86 -10.64
CA ALA A 323 -22.47 -42.82 -9.31
C ALA A 323 -21.72 -41.49 -9.05
N LEU A 324 -21.09 -40.89 -10.08
CA LEU A 324 -20.37 -39.63 -9.98
C LEU A 324 -21.27 -38.39 -10.03
N GLU A 325 -22.44 -38.48 -10.66
CA GLU A 325 -23.35 -37.37 -10.90
C GLU A 325 -23.74 -36.61 -9.64
N PRO A 326 -24.07 -37.21 -8.48
CA PRO A 326 -24.43 -36.47 -7.27
C PRO A 326 -23.35 -35.52 -6.75
N TYR A 327 -22.08 -35.82 -7.02
CA TYR A 327 -20.91 -35.03 -6.51
C TYR A 327 -20.41 -33.99 -7.48
N PHE A 328 -20.75 -34.08 -8.75
CA PHE A 328 -20.24 -33.22 -9.81
C PHE A 328 -21.29 -32.33 -10.48
N LYS A 329 -22.53 -32.78 -10.56
CA LYS A 329 -23.58 -32.11 -11.36
C LYS A 329 -23.92 -30.71 -10.84
N GLU A 330 -24.04 -30.55 -9.54
CA GLU A 330 -24.36 -29.25 -8.90
C GLU A 330 -23.31 -28.20 -9.23
N SER A 331 -22.04 -28.59 -9.39
CA SER A 331 -20.92 -27.74 -9.75
C SER A 331 -20.45 -27.95 -11.20
N TYR A 332 -21.35 -28.27 -12.09
CA TYR A 332 -21.13 -28.41 -13.53
C TYR A 332 -19.87 -29.24 -13.88
N GLY A 333 -19.70 -30.39 -13.22
CA GLY A 333 -18.59 -31.31 -13.52
C GLY A 333 -17.22 -30.90 -12.93
N VAL A 334 -17.17 -29.88 -12.10
CA VAL A 334 -15.94 -29.42 -11.45
C VAL A 334 -16.19 -29.28 -9.94
N PRO A 335 -15.83 -30.28 -9.10
CA PRO A 335 -16.06 -30.20 -7.66
C PRO A 335 -15.05 -29.25 -6.99
N PRO A 336 -15.49 -28.06 -6.50
CA PRO A 336 -14.57 -27.07 -5.98
C PRO A 336 -14.30 -27.17 -4.49
N SER A 337 -15.01 -28.04 -3.75
CA SER A 337 -14.97 -28.08 -2.29
C SER A 337 -14.38 -29.37 -1.73
N GLN A 338 -13.82 -29.26 -0.52
CA GLN A 338 -13.29 -30.39 0.23
C GLN A 338 -14.36 -31.38 0.67
N GLU A 339 -15.59 -30.93 0.90
CA GLU A 339 -16.72 -31.79 1.26
C GLU A 339 -17.11 -32.66 0.09
N GLN A 340 -17.21 -32.08 -1.13
CA GLN A 340 -17.47 -32.88 -2.34
C GLN A 340 -16.37 -33.93 -2.57
N LEU A 341 -15.11 -33.57 -2.36
CA LEU A 341 -13.98 -34.48 -2.44
C LEU A 341 -14.13 -35.64 -1.45
N MET A 342 -14.42 -35.34 -0.18
CA MET A 342 -14.58 -36.39 0.84
C MET A 342 -15.76 -37.28 0.54
N MET A 343 -16.94 -36.73 0.23
CA MET A 343 -18.15 -37.47 -0.06
C MET A 343 -17.97 -38.40 -1.27
N MET A 344 -17.33 -37.89 -2.33
CA MET A 344 -17.00 -38.67 -3.52
C MET A 344 -16.08 -39.86 -3.20
N LEU A 345 -15.04 -39.65 -2.39
CA LEU A 345 -14.12 -40.75 -2.01
C LEU A 345 -14.77 -41.76 -1.09
N MET A 346 -15.75 -41.37 -0.26
CA MET A 346 -16.45 -42.25 0.67
C MET A 346 -17.53 -43.11 0.00
N ASP A 347 -18.04 -42.68 -1.16
CA ASP A 347 -19.08 -43.41 -1.87
C ASP A 347 -18.63 -44.83 -2.26
N GLU A 348 -19.43 -45.83 -1.84
CA GLU A 348 -19.14 -47.25 -2.12
C GLU A 348 -19.16 -47.59 -3.61
N GLY A 349 -19.90 -46.85 -4.41
CA GLY A 349 -19.94 -47.01 -5.88
C GLY A 349 -18.70 -46.40 -6.57
N ILE A 350 -17.90 -45.61 -5.86
CA ILE A 350 -16.74 -44.90 -6.40
C ILE A 350 -15.42 -45.45 -5.80
N CYS A 351 -15.09 -45.14 -4.55
CA CYS A 351 -13.86 -45.59 -3.89
C CYS A 351 -14.08 -46.31 -2.56
N GLY A 352 -15.19 -46.03 -1.83
CA GLY A 352 -15.51 -46.67 -0.57
C GLY A 352 -14.53 -46.38 0.57
N PHE A 353 -13.95 -45.19 0.62
CA PHE A 353 -13.10 -44.77 1.72
C PHE A 353 -13.89 -44.63 3.02
N SER A 354 -13.31 -45.04 4.14
CA SER A 354 -13.82 -44.65 5.45
C SER A 354 -13.72 -43.14 5.65
N LEU A 355 -14.52 -42.59 6.58
CA LEU A 355 -14.47 -41.18 6.98
C LEU A 355 -13.03 -40.76 7.38
N LYS A 356 -12.32 -41.66 8.08
CA LYS A 356 -10.93 -41.43 8.50
C LYS A 356 -9.97 -41.28 7.31
N GLU A 357 -10.09 -42.15 6.32
CA GLU A 357 -9.28 -42.11 5.09
C GLU A 357 -9.62 -40.90 4.22
N ALA A 358 -10.91 -40.60 4.04
CA ALA A 358 -11.34 -39.42 3.30
C ALA A 358 -10.84 -38.12 3.95
N ASN A 359 -10.88 -38.02 5.29
CA ASN A 359 -10.34 -36.86 6.01
C ASN A 359 -8.81 -36.77 5.93
N ALA A 360 -8.10 -37.91 5.94
CA ALA A 360 -6.68 -37.94 5.69
C ALA A 360 -6.34 -37.45 4.27
N ALA A 361 -7.08 -37.91 3.26
CA ALA A 361 -6.94 -37.43 1.87
C ALA A 361 -7.16 -35.93 1.77
N ARG A 362 -8.24 -35.40 2.37
CA ARG A 362 -8.51 -33.95 2.44
C ARG A 362 -7.35 -33.15 3.04
N LYS A 363 -6.79 -33.63 4.18
CA LYS A 363 -5.63 -32.97 4.83
C LYS A 363 -4.40 -32.97 3.93
N LEU A 364 -4.10 -34.08 3.23
CA LEU A 364 -2.98 -34.18 2.29
C LEU A 364 -3.14 -33.19 1.13
N VAL A 365 -4.33 -33.11 0.54
CA VAL A 365 -4.66 -32.21 -0.56
C VAL A 365 -4.55 -30.74 -0.14
N GLY A 366 -5.13 -30.37 1.02
CA GLY A 366 -5.16 -28.98 1.52
C GLY A 366 -3.84 -28.46 2.06
N LYS A 367 -3.07 -29.29 2.79
CA LYS A 367 -1.79 -28.90 3.43
C LYS A 367 -0.55 -29.01 2.53
N LYS A 368 -0.71 -29.33 1.24
CA LYS A 368 0.39 -29.43 0.24
C LYS A 368 1.49 -30.43 0.64
N LEU A 369 1.11 -31.54 1.27
CA LEU A 369 2.05 -32.60 1.64
C LEU A 369 2.43 -33.43 0.39
N MET A 370 3.16 -32.79 -0.52
CA MET A 370 3.45 -33.31 -1.86
C MET A 370 4.14 -34.68 -1.84
N ASP A 371 4.93 -34.93 -0.81
CA ASP A 371 5.65 -36.21 -0.65
C ASP A 371 4.72 -37.41 -0.45
N LYS A 372 3.53 -37.18 0.11
CA LYS A 372 2.50 -38.20 0.37
C LYS A 372 1.42 -38.30 -0.71
N ILE A 373 1.41 -37.40 -1.70
CA ILE A 373 0.43 -37.43 -2.80
C ILE A 373 0.50 -38.70 -3.66
N PRO A 374 1.70 -39.24 -3.98
CA PRO A 374 1.80 -40.52 -4.71
C PRO A 374 1.15 -41.70 -3.99
N GLU A 375 1.21 -41.72 -2.67
CA GLU A 375 0.56 -42.74 -1.83
C GLU A 375 -0.97 -42.65 -1.90
N LEU A 376 -1.51 -41.43 -1.79
CA LEU A 376 -2.95 -41.18 -1.98
C LEU A 376 -3.42 -41.62 -3.38
N LYS A 377 -2.65 -41.32 -4.42
CA LYS A 377 -2.97 -41.74 -5.79
C LYS A 377 -3.02 -43.26 -5.94
N LYS A 378 -2.07 -43.95 -5.28
CA LYS A 378 -2.06 -45.42 -5.23
C LYS A 378 -3.27 -45.96 -4.50
N GLN A 379 -3.62 -45.42 -3.33
CA GLN A 379 -4.79 -45.84 -2.55
C GLN A 379 -6.10 -45.65 -3.34
N ILE A 380 -6.30 -44.52 -4.03
CA ILE A 380 -7.45 -44.31 -4.91
C ILE A 380 -7.51 -45.37 -6.02
N LYS A 381 -6.34 -45.70 -6.62
CA LYS A 381 -6.28 -46.72 -7.68
C LYS A 381 -6.65 -48.13 -7.19
N GLU A 382 -6.29 -48.44 -5.95
CA GLU A 382 -6.55 -49.76 -5.34
C GLU A 382 -7.99 -49.91 -4.86
N MET A 383 -8.62 -48.84 -4.37
CA MET A 383 -9.94 -48.85 -3.78
C MET A 383 -11.06 -48.51 -4.78
N ALA A 384 -10.80 -47.83 -5.88
CA ALA A 384 -11.80 -47.48 -6.88
C ALA A 384 -12.42 -48.71 -7.56
N LYS A 385 -13.71 -48.64 -7.84
CA LYS A 385 -14.49 -49.74 -8.46
C LYS A 385 -14.01 -50.12 -9.85
N SER A 386 -13.37 -49.20 -10.57
CA SER A 386 -12.75 -49.49 -11.86
C SER A 386 -11.55 -48.59 -12.13
N PRO A 387 -10.64 -48.98 -13.05
CA PRO A 387 -9.55 -48.15 -13.49
C PRO A 387 -9.99 -46.81 -14.11
N ALA A 388 -11.16 -46.79 -14.76
CA ALA A 388 -11.75 -45.58 -15.36
C ALA A 388 -12.18 -44.58 -14.26
N ILE A 389 -12.89 -45.07 -13.22
CA ILE A 389 -13.25 -44.28 -12.05
C ILE A 389 -11.99 -43.75 -11.36
N ALA A 390 -11.00 -44.62 -11.08
CA ALA A 390 -9.75 -44.18 -10.43
C ALA A 390 -9.06 -43.02 -11.16
N LYS A 391 -9.00 -43.14 -12.49
CA LYS A 391 -8.41 -42.12 -13.35
C LYS A 391 -9.22 -40.82 -13.32
N TYR A 392 -10.55 -40.94 -13.46
CA TYR A 392 -11.43 -39.76 -13.50
C TYR A 392 -11.46 -39.01 -12.16
N VAL A 393 -11.62 -39.73 -11.06
CA VAL A 393 -11.57 -39.16 -9.69
C VAL A 393 -10.25 -38.45 -9.45
N TRP A 394 -9.15 -39.07 -9.88
CA TRP A 394 -7.83 -38.42 -9.73
C TRP A 394 -7.69 -37.16 -10.56
N GLU A 395 -7.92 -37.24 -11.88
CA GLU A 395 -7.66 -36.12 -12.80
C GLU A 395 -8.69 -34.98 -12.68
N CYS A 396 -9.96 -35.31 -12.41
CA CYS A 396 -11.05 -34.31 -12.37
C CYS A 396 -11.48 -33.94 -10.95
N GLY A 397 -11.29 -34.81 -9.94
CA GLY A 397 -11.72 -34.56 -8.56
C GLY A 397 -10.59 -34.10 -7.65
N VAL A 398 -9.47 -34.80 -7.62
CA VAL A 398 -8.37 -34.58 -6.65
C VAL A 398 -7.34 -33.60 -7.16
N LYS A 399 -6.80 -33.82 -8.37
CA LYS A 399 -5.69 -33.03 -8.94
C LYS A 399 -5.96 -31.52 -9.02
N PRO A 400 -7.16 -31.06 -9.39
CA PRO A 400 -7.47 -29.62 -9.42
C PRO A 400 -7.41 -28.94 -8.04
N GLN A 401 -7.66 -29.69 -6.97
CA GLN A 401 -7.66 -29.19 -5.60
C GLN A 401 -6.30 -29.32 -4.89
N LEU A 402 -5.27 -29.88 -5.54
CA LEU A 402 -3.95 -30.05 -4.93
C LEU A 402 -3.34 -28.71 -4.53
N GLY A 403 -3.11 -28.56 -3.24
CA GLY A 403 -2.51 -27.37 -2.64
C GLY A 403 -3.51 -26.31 -2.18
N TYR A 404 -4.78 -26.44 -2.51
CA TYR A 404 -5.86 -25.60 -1.96
C TYR A 404 -7.21 -26.28 -2.17
N SER A 405 -7.92 -26.56 -1.07
CA SER A 405 -9.26 -27.10 -1.10
C SER A 405 -10.12 -26.28 -0.13
N PHE A 406 -11.25 -25.76 -0.61
CA PHE A 406 -12.06 -24.81 0.15
C PHE A 406 -13.25 -25.48 0.80
N SER A 407 -13.63 -25.05 2.01
CA SER A 407 -14.86 -25.57 2.65
C SER A 407 -16.10 -24.97 2.00
N LYS A 408 -17.06 -25.83 1.61
CA LYS A 408 -18.34 -25.41 1.03
C LYS A 408 -19.15 -24.57 2.02
N ILE A 409 -19.14 -24.94 3.30
CA ILE A 409 -19.87 -24.21 4.35
C ILE A 409 -19.32 -22.79 4.45
N HIS A 410 -18.00 -22.64 4.55
CA HIS A 410 -17.36 -21.33 4.62
C HIS A 410 -17.60 -20.49 3.35
N SER A 411 -17.43 -21.08 2.16
CA SER A 411 -17.64 -20.35 0.90
C SER A 411 -19.11 -19.93 0.71
N SER A 412 -20.06 -20.72 1.16
CA SER A 412 -21.50 -20.41 1.08
C SER A 412 -21.87 -19.23 1.98
N VAL A 413 -21.40 -19.22 3.25
CA VAL A 413 -21.63 -18.09 4.17
C VAL A 413 -21.01 -16.81 3.64
N TYR A 414 -19.77 -16.86 3.16
CA TYR A 414 -19.09 -15.71 2.59
C TYR A 414 -19.76 -15.20 1.30
N SER A 415 -20.32 -16.10 0.49
CA SER A 415 -21.08 -15.72 -0.69
C SER A 415 -22.44 -15.10 -0.34
N LEU A 416 -23.05 -15.53 0.76
CA LEU A 416 -24.26 -14.89 1.30
C LEU A 416 -23.96 -13.46 1.75
N ILE A 417 -22.86 -13.22 2.46
CA ILE A 417 -22.41 -11.87 2.81
C ILE A 417 -22.12 -11.03 1.55
N GLY A 418 -21.49 -11.64 0.53
CA GLY A 418 -21.29 -11.01 -0.77
C GLY A 418 -22.62 -10.59 -1.44
N PHE A 419 -23.64 -11.43 -1.37
CA PHE A 419 -24.98 -11.09 -1.85
C PHE A 419 -25.62 -9.97 -1.02
N GLN A 420 -25.49 -10.00 0.32
CA GLN A 420 -25.98 -8.92 1.20
C GLN A 420 -25.37 -7.56 0.83
N THR A 421 -24.08 -7.51 0.53
CA THR A 421 -23.41 -6.26 0.09
C THR A 421 -23.96 -5.75 -1.24
N ALA A 422 -24.20 -6.66 -2.17
CA ALA A 422 -24.79 -6.34 -3.47
C ALA A 422 -26.27 -5.89 -3.32
N TYR A 423 -27.01 -6.54 -2.45
CA TYR A 423 -28.39 -6.19 -2.15
C TYR A 423 -28.50 -4.79 -1.53
N LEU A 424 -27.63 -4.44 -0.56
CA LEU A 424 -27.54 -3.08 -0.01
C LEU A 424 -27.30 -2.04 -1.09
N ALA A 425 -26.34 -2.28 -1.98
CA ALA A 425 -26.01 -1.37 -3.07
C ALA A 425 -27.08 -1.28 -4.17
N THR A 426 -28.01 -2.26 -4.25
CA THR A 426 -29.05 -2.33 -5.28
C THR A 426 -30.41 -1.85 -4.78
N ARG A 427 -30.78 -2.21 -3.55
CA ARG A 427 -32.09 -1.94 -2.96
C ARG A 427 -32.30 -0.48 -2.59
N TRP A 428 -31.26 0.17 -2.10
CA TRP A 428 -31.26 1.57 -1.71
C TRP A 428 -30.39 2.41 -2.67
N ASN A 429 -30.39 3.72 -2.48
CA ASN A 429 -29.51 4.58 -3.26
C ASN A 429 -28.05 4.14 -3.06
N PRO A 430 -27.31 3.81 -4.14
CA PRO A 430 -25.95 3.32 -4.05
C PRO A 430 -24.97 4.29 -3.37
N ILE A 431 -25.35 5.54 -3.20
CA ILE A 431 -24.53 6.53 -2.49
C ILE A 431 -24.24 6.09 -1.04
N TYR A 432 -25.18 5.43 -0.36
CA TYR A 432 -24.99 4.96 1.01
C TYR A 432 -23.90 3.90 1.11
N TRP A 433 -24.01 2.87 0.27
CA TRP A 433 -23.00 1.79 0.19
C TRP A 433 -21.63 2.33 -0.22
N ASN A 434 -21.58 3.15 -1.27
CA ASN A 434 -20.34 3.74 -1.77
C ASN A 434 -19.66 4.63 -0.71
N THR A 435 -20.44 5.43 0.02
CA THR A 435 -19.91 6.26 1.12
C THR A 435 -19.36 5.40 2.25
N ALA A 436 -20.09 4.36 2.67
CA ALA A 436 -19.62 3.44 3.69
C ALA A 436 -18.30 2.73 3.29
N CYS A 437 -18.18 2.34 2.02
CA CYS A 437 -16.92 1.80 1.50
C CYS A 437 -15.77 2.80 1.62
N LEU A 438 -15.98 4.09 1.30
CA LEU A 438 -14.96 5.12 1.42
C LEU A 438 -14.58 5.38 2.90
N VAL A 439 -15.54 5.39 3.81
CA VAL A 439 -15.32 5.54 5.26
C VAL A 439 -14.39 4.45 5.76
N VAL A 440 -14.67 3.19 5.43
CA VAL A 440 -13.84 2.06 5.87
C VAL A 440 -12.49 2.05 5.18
N ASN A 441 -12.45 2.27 3.85
CA ASN A 441 -11.19 2.28 3.09
C ASN A 441 -10.23 3.39 3.51
N SER A 442 -10.74 4.49 4.06
CA SER A 442 -9.92 5.60 4.62
C SER A 442 -9.39 5.33 6.02
N GLY A 443 -9.83 4.23 6.68
CA GLY A 443 -9.49 3.93 8.07
C GLY A 443 -10.21 4.82 9.09
N SER A 444 -11.34 5.43 8.70
CA SER A 444 -12.04 6.40 9.58
C SER A 444 -12.74 5.77 10.79
N LEU A 445 -12.93 4.46 10.79
CA LEU A 445 -13.56 3.72 11.91
C LEU A 445 -12.53 3.05 12.84
N GLU A 446 -11.25 3.05 12.47
CA GLU A 446 -10.19 2.43 13.27
C GLU A 446 -9.66 3.40 14.34
N ASP A 447 -9.04 2.85 15.38
CA ASP A 447 -8.38 3.66 16.39
C ASP A 447 -7.29 4.55 15.77
N ALA A 448 -7.23 5.80 16.19
CA ALA A 448 -6.36 6.83 15.62
C ALA A 448 -4.87 6.45 15.55
N GLU A 449 -4.40 5.58 16.46
CA GLU A 449 -3.00 5.12 16.52
C GLU A 449 -2.67 4.02 15.50
N SER A 450 -3.66 3.25 15.04
CA SER A 450 -3.48 2.10 14.13
C SER A 450 -3.95 2.37 12.70
N ALA A 451 -4.80 3.37 12.51
CA ALA A 451 -5.46 3.65 11.25
C ALA A 451 -4.52 4.22 10.17
N THR A 452 -4.25 3.43 9.15
CA THR A 452 -3.53 3.87 7.94
C THR A 452 -4.47 3.93 6.76
N THR A 453 -4.49 5.06 6.04
CA THR A 453 -5.28 5.20 4.81
C THR A 453 -4.64 4.45 3.66
N ASP A 454 -5.36 3.50 3.05
CA ASP A 454 -4.94 2.87 1.79
C ASP A 454 -5.37 3.74 0.59
N TYR A 455 -4.47 4.62 0.19
CA TYR A 455 -4.74 5.58 -0.88
C TYR A 455 -4.95 4.94 -2.26
N ALA A 456 -4.38 3.77 -2.53
CA ALA A 456 -4.62 3.07 -3.80
C ALA A 456 -6.05 2.51 -3.86
N LYS A 457 -6.50 1.88 -2.77
CA LYS A 457 -7.87 1.37 -2.63
C LYS A 457 -8.88 2.52 -2.67
N LEU A 458 -8.56 3.64 -2.01
CA LEU A 458 -9.39 4.84 -2.00
C LEU A 458 -9.50 5.47 -3.40
N ALA A 459 -8.39 5.68 -4.10
CA ALA A 459 -8.39 6.26 -5.44
C ALA A 459 -9.12 5.37 -6.47
N LYS A 460 -8.97 4.04 -6.37
CA LYS A 460 -9.74 3.09 -7.19
C LYS A 460 -11.23 3.22 -6.93
N ALA A 461 -11.63 3.24 -5.65
CA ALA A 461 -13.03 3.40 -5.26
C ALA A 461 -13.63 4.72 -5.75
N LEU A 462 -12.90 5.84 -5.59
CA LEU A 462 -13.33 7.15 -6.10
C LEU A 462 -13.54 7.14 -7.61
N GLY A 463 -12.63 6.52 -8.36
CA GLY A 463 -12.76 6.38 -9.82
C GLY A 463 -14.03 5.61 -10.21
N GLU A 464 -14.31 4.47 -9.56
CA GLU A 464 -15.51 3.66 -9.81
C GLU A 464 -16.81 4.40 -9.43
N ILE A 465 -16.80 5.20 -8.36
CA ILE A 465 -17.94 6.03 -7.94
C ILE A 465 -18.24 7.14 -8.95
N ILE A 466 -17.21 7.80 -9.47
CA ILE A 466 -17.36 8.83 -10.51
C ILE A 466 -17.93 8.23 -11.81
N GLU A 467 -17.52 7.01 -12.19
CA GLU A 467 -18.09 6.28 -13.33
C GLU A 467 -19.59 5.97 -13.14
N GLN A 468 -20.06 5.79 -11.90
CA GLN A 468 -21.47 5.68 -11.55
C GLN A 468 -22.23 7.01 -11.58
N LYS A 469 -21.58 8.10 -12.00
CA LYS A 469 -22.12 9.48 -12.04
C LYS A 469 -22.52 10.04 -10.67
N ILE A 470 -21.94 9.53 -9.60
CA ILE A 470 -22.02 10.09 -8.26
C ILE A 470 -20.88 11.10 -8.11
N LYS A 471 -21.20 12.33 -7.73
CA LYS A 471 -20.22 13.37 -7.50
C LYS A 471 -19.51 13.13 -6.18
N VAL A 472 -18.22 13.44 -6.13
CA VAL A 472 -17.47 13.50 -4.88
C VAL A 472 -17.04 14.95 -4.70
N SER A 473 -17.42 15.58 -3.59
CA SER A 473 -17.03 16.98 -3.32
C SER A 473 -15.55 17.03 -2.91
N LEU A 474 -14.95 18.21 -3.07
CA LEU A 474 -13.72 18.52 -2.35
C LEU A 474 -13.97 18.58 -0.84
N VAL A 475 -12.90 18.59 -0.07
CA VAL A 475 -12.96 18.89 1.35
C VAL A 475 -13.53 20.31 1.54
N ASP A 476 -14.46 20.45 2.46
CA ASP A 476 -15.01 21.75 2.90
C ASP A 476 -14.79 21.85 4.42
N ILE A 477 -14.07 22.86 4.85
CA ILE A 477 -13.67 23.00 6.26
C ILE A 477 -14.87 23.10 7.21
N ASN A 478 -16.02 23.58 6.71
CA ASN A 478 -17.25 23.72 7.50
C ASN A 478 -18.21 22.53 7.40
N LYS A 479 -18.08 21.66 6.35
CA LYS A 479 -19.02 20.57 6.08
C LYS A 479 -18.42 19.18 6.23
N SER A 480 -17.15 19.00 5.80
CA SER A 480 -16.49 17.69 5.85
C SER A 480 -16.37 17.20 7.29
N ASP A 481 -16.72 15.95 7.52
CA ASP A 481 -16.58 15.31 8.83
C ASP A 481 -15.31 14.47 8.91
N TYR A 482 -15.13 13.73 9.99
CA TYR A 482 -14.01 12.81 10.16
C TYR A 482 -13.92 11.83 8.99
N GLY A 483 -15.00 11.11 8.70
CA GLY A 483 -15.17 10.26 7.53
C GLY A 483 -15.94 10.92 6.39
N PHE A 484 -16.15 10.17 5.31
CA PHE A 484 -17.00 10.58 4.20
C PHE A 484 -18.48 10.60 4.62
N LEU A 485 -19.28 11.51 4.05
CA LEU A 485 -20.71 11.63 4.30
C LEU A 485 -21.53 11.54 3.01
N PRO A 486 -22.71 10.87 3.01
CA PRO A 486 -23.60 10.86 1.86
C PRO A 486 -24.46 12.13 1.82
N ASP A 487 -24.46 12.84 0.70
CA ASP A 487 -25.39 13.95 0.41
C ASP A 487 -26.32 13.53 -0.73
N VAL A 488 -27.36 12.80 -0.36
CA VAL A 488 -28.31 12.19 -1.30
C VAL A 488 -29.05 13.25 -2.12
N LYS A 489 -29.37 14.40 -1.52
CA LYS A 489 -30.11 15.48 -2.19
C LYS A 489 -29.36 16.05 -3.38
N ASN A 490 -28.06 16.16 -3.29
CA ASN A 490 -27.19 16.67 -4.32
C ASN A 490 -26.52 15.57 -5.17
N ASN A 491 -26.84 14.30 -4.92
CA ASN A 491 -26.21 13.13 -5.53
C ASN A 491 -24.67 13.20 -5.45
N GLN A 492 -24.16 13.49 -4.26
CA GLN A 492 -22.73 13.64 -4.03
C GLN A 492 -22.31 13.00 -2.70
N ILE A 493 -21.02 12.65 -2.61
CA ILE A 493 -20.37 12.22 -1.37
C ILE A 493 -19.47 13.37 -0.93
N ILE A 494 -19.60 13.80 0.32
CA ILE A 494 -18.74 14.82 0.93
C ILE A 494 -17.43 14.15 1.37
N PHE A 495 -16.30 14.71 0.95
CA PHE A 495 -14.98 14.15 1.23
C PHE A 495 -14.62 14.23 2.71
N GLY A 496 -14.12 13.14 3.29
CA GLY A 496 -13.76 13.05 4.71
C GLY A 496 -12.37 13.63 5.02
N LEU A 497 -12.23 14.31 6.14
CA LEU A 497 -10.98 14.93 6.59
C LEU A 497 -9.87 13.89 6.85
N LYS A 498 -10.22 12.68 7.33
CA LYS A 498 -9.27 11.58 7.59
C LYS A 498 -8.55 11.08 6.32
N ALA A 499 -9.18 11.23 5.18
CA ALA A 499 -8.59 10.81 3.90
C ALA A 499 -7.55 11.81 3.35
N LEU A 500 -7.40 13.00 3.96
CA LEU A 500 -6.34 13.94 3.61
C LEU A 500 -4.97 13.44 4.08
N SER A 501 -3.99 13.49 3.19
CA SER A 501 -2.60 13.18 3.53
C SER A 501 -2.04 14.25 4.48
N GLY A 502 -1.44 13.85 5.60
CA GLY A 502 -0.77 14.77 6.54
C GLY A 502 -1.69 15.46 7.54
N VAL A 503 -2.94 15.01 7.69
CA VAL A 503 -3.89 15.46 8.71
C VAL A 503 -4.19 14.30 9.66
N ASN A 504 -3.89 14.44 10.94
CA ASN A 504 -4.12 13.42 11.96
C ASN A 504 -5.45 13.61 12.70
N ALA A 505 -5.83 12.63 13.51
CA ALA A 505 -7.10 12.63 14.23
C ALA A 505 -7.27 13.85 15.16
N GLU A 506 -6.24 14.21 15.91
CA GLU A 506 -6.26 15.36 16.83
C GLU A 506 -6.56 16.68 16.08
N VAL A 507 -5.93 16.84 14.90
CA VAL A 507 -6.18 18.02 14.04
C VAL A 507 -7.62 18.02 13.55
N ILE A 508 -8.18 16.88 13.16
CA ILE A 508 -9.55 16.78 12.66
C ILE A 508 -10.55 17.13 13.76
N GLU A 509 -10.38 16.57 14.95
CA GLU A 509 -11.22 16.87 16.10
C GLU A 509 -11.23 18.36 16.42
N LYS A 510 -10.03 18.98 16.44
CA LYS A 510 -9.88 20.41 16.66
C LYS A 510 -10.60 21.24 15.58
N ILE A 511 -10.55 20.81 14.33
CA ILE A 511 -11.28 21.47 13.23
C ILE A 511 -12.79 21.39 13.47
N ILE A 512 -13.33 20.21 13.78
CA ILE A 512 -14.77 20.00 13.97
C ILE A 512 -15.30 20.79 15.17
N GLN A 513 -14.57 20.77 16.30
CA GLN A 513 -15.00 21.44 17.55
C GLN A 513 -15.04 22.96 17.46
N ASN A 514 -14.24 23.59 16.60
CA ASN A 514 -14.12 25.04 16.51
C ASN A 514 -14.94 25.69 15.37
N ARG A 515 -15.82 24.92 14.73
CA ARG A 515 -16.73 25.40 13.69
C ARG A 515 -17.80 26.33 14.27
N PRO A 516 -18.41 27.26 13.47
CA PRO A 516 -18.12 27.53 12.05
C PRO A 516 -16.94 28.49 11.84
N TYR A 517 -16.35 28.43 10.63
CA TYR A 517 -15.29 29.34 10.19
C TYR A 517 -15.85 30.33 9.15
N LEU A 518 -15.58 31.62 9.35
CA LEU A 518 -16.09 32.69 8.51
C LEU A 518 -15.09 33.12 7.42
N SER A 519 -13.77 32.89 7.67
CA SER A 519 -12.69 33.21 6.74
C SER A 519 -11.49 32.33 7.03
N LEU A 520 -10.51 32.31 6.11
CA LEU A 520 -9.22 31.63 6.32
C LEU A 520 -8.47 32.21 7.53
N LYS A 521 -8.55 33.52 7.74
CA LYS A 521 -7.96 34.19 8.90
C LYS A 521 -8.58 33.71 10.22
N ASP A 522 -9.93 33.63 10.28
CA ASP A 522 -10.68 33.13 11.43
C ASP A 522 -10.26 31.67 11.75
N PHE A 523 -10.13 30.82 10.72
CA PHE A 523 -9.65 29.46 10.88
C PHE A 523 -8.24 29.38 11.50
N ILE A 524 -7.28 30.14 10.95
CA ILE A 524 -5.91 30.14 11.43
C ILE A 524 -5.83 30.57 12.91
N GLN A 525 -6.65 31.55 13.30
CA GLN A 525 -6.72 32.03 14.69
C GLN A 525 -7.34 30.99 15.64
N LYS A 526 -8.43 30.34 15.25
CA LYS A 526 -9.12 29.35 16.09
C LYS A 526 -8.36 28.03 16.21
N CYS A 527 -7.78 27.56 15.10
CA CYS A 527 -7.17 26.22 15.08
C CYS A 527 -5.66 26.22 15.35
N ALA A 528 -4.91 27.25 14.93
CA ALA A 528 -3.45 27.35 15.12
C ALA A 528 -2.71 26.04 14.78
N LEU A 529 -2.93 25.49 13.58
CA LEU A 529 -2.39 24.19 13.15
C LEU A 529 -0.93 24.30 12.72
N GLY A 530 -0.21 23.18 12.78
CA GLY A 530 1.11 23.03 12.23
C GLY A 530 1.15 23.19 10.70
N LYS A 531 2.30 23.59 10.15
CA LYS A 531 2.48 23.92 8.73
C LYS A 531 2.06 22.77 7.80
N THR A 532 2.39 21.52 8.11
CA THR A 532 2.06 20.34 7.28
C THR A 532 0.55 20.19 7.12
N ALA A 533 -0.20 20.23 8.22
CA ALA A 533 -1.65 20.12 8.18
C ALA A 533 -2.31 21.28 7.42
N MET A 534 -1.84 22.54 7.65
CA MET A 534 -2.35 23.70 6.92
C MET A 534 -2.12 23.58 5.41
N LEU A 535 -0.92 23.21 4.99
CA LEU A 535 -0.61 23.04 3.56
C LEU A 535 -1.46 21.92 2.94
N SER A 536 -1.67 20.83 3.66
CA SER A 536 -2.50 19.72 3.20
C SER A 536 -3.97 20.14 3.03
N LEU A 537 -4.52 20.86 3.99
CA LEU A 537 -5.88 21.42 3.91
C LEU A 537 -6.03 22.39 2.73
N ILE A 538 -5.07 23.29 2.54
CA ILE A 538 -5.10 24.23 1.41
C ILE A 538 -5.01 23.48 0.08
N LYS A 539 -4.04 22.58 -0.06
CA LYS A 539 -3.85 21.78 -1.29
C LYS A 539 -5.05 20.89 -1.61
N GLY A 540 -5.74 20.38 -0.57
CA GLY A 540 -6.96 19.59 -0.68
C GLY A 540 -8.22 20.38 -0.96
N GLY A 541 -8.15 21.72 -1.03
CA GLY A 541 -9.28 22.59 -1.35
C GLY A 541 -10.21 22.94 -0.18
N ALA A 542 -9.80 22.66 1.07
CA ALA A 542 -10.66 22.84 2.24
C ALA A 542 -11.19 24.27 2.46
N PHE A 543 -10.55 25.26 1.87
CA PHE A 543 -10.89 26.69 1.99
C PHE A 543 -11.44 27.30 0.70
N ASP A 544 -11.59 26.52 -0.39
CA ASP A 544 -11.98 27.07 -1.69
C ASP A 544 -13.29 27.85 -1.60
N PHE A 545 -14.31 27.31 -0.91
CA PHE A 545 -15.58 27.97 -0.70
C PHE A 545 -15.47 29.31 0.10
N LEU A 546 -14.61 29.36 1.13
CA LEU A 546 -14.38 30.59 1.90
C LEU A 546 -13.71 31.66 1.04
N MET A 547 -12.74 31.28 0.21
CA MET A 547 -12.02 32.19 -0.68
C MET A 547 -12.85 32.67 -1.85
N GLU A 548 -13.78 31.87 -2.39
CA GLU A 548 -14.77 32.30 -3.40
C GLU A 548 -15.64 33.43 -2.89
N ASN A 549 -16.07 33.36 -1.64
CA ASN A 549 -16.86 34.42 -1.00
C ASN A 549 -16.08 35.72 -0.85
N GLU A 550 -14.76 35.70 -0.80
CA GLU A 550 -13.88 36.88 -0.71
C GLU A 550 -13.67 37.57 -2.06
N LYS A 551 -14.26 37.08 -3.17
CA LYS A 551 -14.20 37.65 -4.55
C LYS A 551 -12.78 37.93 -5.03
N VAL A 552 -11.87 37.00 -4.82
CA VAL A 552 -10.46 37.09 -5.26
C VAL A 552 -10.35 36.89 -6.79
N ASN A 553 -9.45 37.61 -7.45
CA ASN A 553 -9.26 37.58 -8.91
C ASN A 553 -8.39 36.38 -9.39
N VAL A 554 -8.05 35.44 -8.51
CA VAL A 554 -7.26 34.24 -8.79
C VAL A 554 -7.99 33.01 -8.27
N HIS A 555 -7.59 31.84 -8.70
CA HIS A 555 -8.18 30.59 -8.22
C HIS A 555 -8.20 30.57 -6.68
N PRO A 556 -9.33 30.20 -6.02
CA PRO A 556 -9.50 30.25 -4.56
C PRO A 556 -8.36 29.57 -3.79
N ARG A 557 -7.95 28.39 -4.22
CA ARG A 557 -6.87 27.61 -3.61
C ARG A 557 -5.51 28.31 -3.71
N LEU A 558 -5.26 28.98 -4.85
CA LEU A 558 -4.06 29.78 -5.05
C LEU A 558 -4.06 30.98 -4.11
N ALA A 559 -5.19 31.67 -3.97
CA ALA A 559 -5.35 32.78 -3.04
C ALA A 559 -5.11 32.35 -1.59
N ALA A 560 -5.68 31.22 -1.16
CA ALA A 560 -5.46 30.65 0.17
C ALA A 560 -3.97 30.34 0.42
N MET A 561 -3.28 29.77 -0.56
CA MET A 561 -1.84 29.48 -0.47
C MET A 561 -1.01 30.75 -0.38
N ILE A 562 -1.27 31.74 -1.23
CA ILE A 562 -0.58 33.02 -1.21
C ILE A 562 -0.76 33.69 0.17
N TYR A 563 -2.01 33.74 0.67
CA TYR A 563 -2.29 34.32 1.97
C TYR A 563 -1.51 33.63 3.09
N TYR A 564 -1.60 32.28 3.15
CA TYR A 564 -0.93 31.50 4.20
C TYR A 564 0.59 31.63 4.15
N LEU A 565 1.19 31.57 2.97
CA LEU A 565 2.65 31.67 2.83
C LEU A 565 3.14 33.09 3.08
N SER A 566 2.37 34.13 2.73
CA SER A 566 2.76 35.53 2.98
C SER A 566 2.90 35.86 4.47
N ILE A 567 2.00 35.31 5.31
CA ILE A 567 2.09 35.50 6.77
C ILE A 567 3.17 34.60 7.43
N ASN A 568 3.67 33.58 6.72
CA ASN A 568 4.62 32.59 7.23
C ASN A 568 6.00 32.63 6.53
N CYS A 569 6.26 33.60 5.64
CA CYS A 569 7.54 33.73 4.95
C CYS A 569 8.61 34.49 5.76
N ASN A 570 8.32 34.87 7.01
CA ASN A 570 9.20 35.68 7.84
C ASN A 570 9.59 37.04 7.21
N ALA A 571 8.62 37.63 6.49
CA ALA A 571 8.79 38.95 5.90
C ALA A 571 9.29 39.98 6.93
N LYS A 572 10.20 40.85 6.49
CA LYS A 572 10.77 41.89 7.35
C LYS A 572 9.96 43.18 7.23
N ASN A 573 9.90 43.89 8.35
CA ASN A 573 9.31 45.23 8.36
C ASN A 573 10.37 46.32 8.10
N LYS A 574 11.64 45.97 8.32
CA LYS A 574 12.77 46.85 8.13
C LYS A 574 14.03 46.03 7.86
N LEU A 575 14.89 46.47 6.94
CA LEU A 575 16.21 45.90 6.71
C LEU A 575 17.23 46.55 7.63
N THR A 576 18.14 45.73 8.15
CA THR A 576 19.25 46.14 9.02
C THR A 576 20.49 45.35 8.62
N LEU A 577 21.64 45.67 9.23
CA LEU A 577 22.88 44.93 9.04
C LEU A 577 22.74 43.43 9.37
N GLN A 578 21.77 43.01 10.17
CA GLN A 578 21.49 41.62 10.44
C GLN A 578 21.00 40.84 9.18
N ASN A 579 20.53 41.54 8.17
CA ASN A 579 20.08 40.97 6.91
C ASN A 579 21.16 40.97 5.83
N LEU A 580 22.38 41.44 6.15
CA LEU A 580 23.46 41.71 5.19
C LEU A 580 23.79 40.52 4.31
N ASN A 581 23.96 39.33 4.88
CA ASN A 581 24.25 38.10 4.11
C ASN A 581 23.20 37.81 3.05
N GLY A 582 21.92 37.90 3.43
CA GLY A 582 20.84 37.68 2.49
C GLY A 582 20.75 38.74 1.41
N LEU A 583 21.10 40.00 1.71
CA LEU A 583 21.14 41.07 0.73
C LEU A 583 22.28 40.88 -0.28
N ILE A 584 23.44 40.42 0.19
CA ILE A 584 24.59 40.10 -0.63
C ILE A 584 24.32 38.89 -1.53
N GLU A 585 23.82 37.80 -0.96
CA GLU A 585 23.49 36.58 -1.72
C GLU A 585 22.52 36.83 -2.89
N GLU A 586 21.66 37.84 -2.77
CA GLU A 586 20.70 38.20 -3.80
C GLU A 586 21.16 39.34 -4.71
N GLY A 587 22.39 39.83 -4.53
CA GLY A 587 22.88 40.90 -5.35
C GLY A 587 22.14 42.24 -5.17
N LEU A 588 21.52 42.46 -4.01
CA LEU A 588 20.77 43.69 -3.70
C LEU A 588 21.66 44.83 -3.19
N LEU A 589 22.95 44.57 -3.01
CA LEU A 589 23.95 45.58 -2.67
C LEU A 589 24.88 45.84 -3.87
N PRO A 590 25.33 47.11 -4.08
CA PRO A 590 26.38 47.40 -5.03
C PRO A 590 27.64 46.60 -4.75
N THR A 591 28.42 46.26 -5.77
CA THR A 591 29.57 45.35 -5.66
C THR A 591 30.61 45.86 -4.66
N GLU A 592 30.81 47.18 -4.58
CA GLU A 592 31.71 47.82 -3.63
C GLU A 592 31.24 47.71 -2.16
N LEU A 593 29.98 47.46 -1.92
CA LEU A 593 29.39 47.24 -0.59
C LEU A 593 29.22 45.73 -0.27
N ASP A 594 29.45 44.84 -1.25
CA ASP A 594 29.43 43.38 -1.09
C ASP A 594 30.75 42.89 -0.43
N PHE A 595 31.12 43.55 0.61
CA PHE A 595 32.42 43.33 1.27
C PHE A 595 32.41 42.04 2.11
N GLU A 596 31.37 41.80 2.82
CA GLU A 596 31.30 40.71 3.79
C GLU A 596 31.34 39.32 3.09
N ARG A 597 30.69 39.16 1.95
CA ARG A 597 30.74 37.93 1.18
C ARG A 597 32.13 37.55 0.69
N ARG A 598 32.94 38.54 0.37
CA ARG A 598 34.24 38.35 -0.26
C ARG A 598 35.37 38.28 0.74
N VAL A 599 35.18 38.81 1.95
CA VAL A 599 36.18 38.90 3.00
C VAL A 599 35.88 38.04 4.23
N PHE A 600 34.87 37.20 4.15
CA PHE A 600 34.44 36.33 5.24
C PHE A 600 35.43 35.23 5.62
N ARG A 601 36.37 34.89 4.73
CA ARG A 601 37.28 33.75 4.89
C ARG A 601 38.69 34.24 5.25
N PHE A 602 38.84 34.79 6.42
CA PHE A 602 40.15 35.10 6.94
C PHE A 602 40.40 34.48 8.30
N ASN A 603 41.64 34.08 8.55
CA ASN A 603 42.06 33.55 9.83
C ASN A 603 42.80 34.65 10.63
N LYS A 604 42.43 34.78 11.91
CA LYS A 604 43.13 35.69 12.85
C LYS A 604 44.30 34.96 13.45
N TYR A 605 45.50 35.55 13.41
CA TYR A 605 46.66 35.04 14.10
C TYR A 605 47.52 36.13 14.73
N LEU A 606 48.28 35.76 15.81
CA LEU A 606 49.13 36.62 16.52
C LEU A 606 50.55 36.51 15.99
N LYS A 607 51.23 37.67 15.70
CA LYS A 607 52.64 37.73 15.29
C LYS A 607 53.52 38.38 16.35
N GLY A 608 54.37 37.55 16.97
CA GLY A 608 55.39 38.05 17.92
C GLY A 608 54.89 38.30 19.35
N LYS A 609 55.82 38.61 20.29
CA LYS A 609 55.55 38.77 21.74
C LYS A 609 54.74 40.00 22.14
N LYS A 610 54.45 40.90 21.23
CA LYS A 610 53.53 42.02 21.40
C LYS A 610 52.54 42.03 20.27
N SER A 611 51.55 41.30 20.43
CA SER A 611 50.20 41.23 19.82
C SER A 611 49.88 42.23 18.72
N ALA A 612 50.51 42.15 17.56
CA ALA A 612 49.93 42.70 16.35
C ALA A 612 49.00 41.58 15.79
N GLU A 613 47.71 41.74 15.91
CA GLU A 613 46.72 40.79 15.34
C GLU A 613 46.56 41.09 13.84
N TYR A 614 46.80 40.08 13.02
CA TYR A 614 46.53 40.10 11.57
C TYR A 614 45.38 39.20 11.22
N TYR A 615 44.55 39.67 10.30
CA TYR A 615 43.61 38.81 9.57
C TYR A 615 44.27 38.32 8.28
N VAL A 616 44.40 37.03 8.10
CA VAL A 616 44.91 36.41 6.87
C VAL A 616 43.78 36.31 5.87
N LEU A 617 43.97 36.85 4.67
CA LEU A 617 42.99 36.90 3.60
C LEU A 617 43.24 35.77 2.61
N ASP A 618 42.19 35.07 2.21
CA ASP A 618 42.20 34.13 1.09
C ASP A 618 42.34 34.87 -0.27
N ASN A 619 42.69 34.15 -1.32
CA ASN A 619 42.89 34.75 -2.64
C ASN A 619 41.70 35.58 -3.17
N PRO A 620 40.44 35.10 -3.06
CA PRO A 620 39.28 35.90 -3.46
C PRO A 620 39.16 37.22 -2.67
N SER A 621 39.42 37.16 -1.35
CA SER A 621 39.36 38.32 -0.49
C SER A 621 40.51 39.30 -0.82
N GLN A 622 41.73 38.81 -1.11
CA GLN A 622 42.85 39.65 -1.57
C GLN A 622 42.54 40.35 -2.88
N ASN A 623 41.97 39.65 -3.87
CA ASN A 623 41.62 40.24 -5.16
C ASN A 623 40.55 41.33 -5.01
N PHE A 624 39.51 41.06 -4.23
CA PHE A 624 38.49 42.06 -3.92
C PHE A 624 39.08 43.27 -3.19
N TYR A 625 39.95 43.03 -2.24
CA TYR A 625 40.64 44.12 -1.50
C TYR A 625 41.46 45.00 -2.44
N ARG A 626 42.25 44.41 -3.37
CA ARG A 626 43.05 45.14 -4.34
C ARG A 626 42.24 45.97 -5.35
N GLU A 627 41.02 45.48 -5.64
CA GLU A 627 40.14 46.18 -6.56
C GLU A 627 39.49 47.44 -5.97
N PHE A 628 39.17 47.41 -4.66
CA PHE A 628 38.34 48.43 -4.03
C PHE A 628 39.05 49.23 -2.94
N PHE A 629 40.26 48.87 -2.53
CA PHE A 629 40.98 49.46 -1.41
C PHE A 629 42.48 49.64 -1.69
N ASP A 630 43.20 50.40 -0.75
CA ASP A 630 44.59 50.62 -0.85
C ASP A 630 45.44 49.38 -0.56
N GLU A 631 46.19 48.92 -1.57
CA GLU A 631 47.08 47.77 -1.48
C GLU A 631 48.21 47.90 -0.46
N GLU A 632 48.62 49.11 -0.10
CA GLU A 632 49.69 49.34 0.87
C GLU A 632 49.39 48.84 2.28
N LEU A 633 48.10 48.65 2.61
CA LEU A 633 47.70 48.10 3.90
C LEU A 633 47.83 46.58 3.96
N LEU A 634 47.98 45.88 2.83
CA LEU A 634 48.23 44.46 2.80
C LEU A 634 49.68 44.16 3.21
N LYS A 635 49.82 43.22 4.13
CA LYS A 635 51.12 42.78 4.65
C LYS A 635 51.36 41.33 4.35
N VAL A 636 52.60 41.02 3.87
CA VAL A 636 52.97 39.59 3.63
C VAL A 636 53.59 39.07 4.93
N GLY A 637 53.06 37.98 5.46
CA GLY A 637 53.58 37.31 6.65
C GLY A 637 54.81 36.45 6.40
N HIS A 638 55.42 35.90 7.45
CA HIS A 638 56.66 35.09 7.36
C HIS A 638 56.49 33.78 6.58
N HIS A 639 55.27 33.31 6.41
CA HIS A 639 54.91 32.05 5.62
C HIS A 639 54.36 32.39 4.23
N GLY A 640 54.51 33.64 3.77
CA GLY A 640 53.97 34.06 2.49
C GLY A 640 52.49 34.39 2.49
N ASP A 641 51.81 34.28 3.64
CA ASP A 641 50.40 34.64 3.79
C ASP A 641 50.21 36.14 3.64
N VAL A 642 49.17 36.57 2.94
CA VAL A 642 48.78 37.97 2.81
C VAL A 642 47.70 38.29 3.83
N GLY A 643 47.88 39.33 4.59
CA GLY A 643 46.95 39.71 5.65
C GLY A 643 46.86 41.20 5.87
N ILE A 644 45.99 41.63 6.76
CA ILE A 644 45.78 43.03 7.16
C ILE A 644 45.78 43.13 8.68
N LEU A 645 46.33 44.24 9.23
CA LEU A 645 46.28 44.52 10.66
C LEU A 645 44.80 44.63 11.12
N GLN A 646 44.51 44.09 12.29
CA GLN A 646 43.14 44.14 12.81
C GLN A 646 42.62 45.58 12.91
N LYS A 647 43.40 46.50 13.43
CA LYS A 647 42.99 47.89 13.58
C LYS A 647 42.64 48.58 12.24
N ASP A 648 43.38 48.24 11.19
CA ASP A 648 43.13 48.80 9.85
C ASP A 648 41.96 48.20 9.23
N TRP A 649 41.76 46.87 9.41
CA TRP A 649 40.58 46.17 9.04
C TRP A 649 39.31 46.72 9.71
N ASP A 650 39.35 46.93 11.04
CA ASP A 650 38.21 47.41 11.80
C ASP A 650 37.76 48.81 11.34
N LYS A 651 38.73 49.67 10.94
CA LYS A 651 38.39 50.97 10.35
C LYS A 651 37.72 50.85 8.98
N ILE A 652 38.29 50.02 8.10
CA ILE A 652 37.72 49.76 6.76
C ILE A 652 36.35 49.15 6.90
N TYR A 653 36.20 48.11 7.72
CA TYR A 653 34.94 47.44 7.97
C TYR A 653 33.86 48.41 8.51
N SER A 654 34.22 49.22 9.49
CA SER A 654 33.31 50.22 10.03
C SER A 654 32.85 51.24 8.97
N SER A 655 33.78 51.75 8.16
CA SER A 655 33.47 52.68 7.08
C SER A 655 32.54 52.10 6.03
N ILE A 656 32.75 50.80 5.68
CA ILE A 656 31.87 50.08 4.72
C ILE A 656 30.50 49.86 5.33
N MET A 657 30.45 49.45 6.60
CA MET A 657 29.16 49.26 7.28
C MET A 657 28.37 50.56 7.42
N ASP A 658 29.04 51.72 7.57
CA ASP A 658 28.37 53.01 7.56
C ASP A 658 27.80 53.35 6.17
N LYS A 659 28.58 53.07 5.08
CA LYS A 659 28.05 53.17 3.70
C LYS A 659 26.88 52.22 3.45
N VAL A 660 26.95 50.99 3.93
CA VAL A 660 25.83 50.03 3.85
C VAL A 660 24.60 50.56 4.59
N ARG A 661 24.78 51.14 5.79
CA ARG A 661 23.65 51.75 6.53
C ARG A 661 23.01 52.90 5.77
N ALA A 662 23.85 53.79 5.17
CA ALA A 662 23.36 54.89 4.36
C ALA A 662 22.59 54.35 3.13
N HIS A 663 23.16 53.42 2.39
CA HIS A 663 22.52 52.80 1.24
C HIS A 663 21.17 52.11 1.59
N LEU A 664 21.14 51.38 2.73
CA LEU A 664 19.90 50.78 3.24
C LEU A 664 18.86 51.84 3.62
N ALA A 665 19.25 52.99 4.14
CA ALA A 665 18.31 54.07 4.48
C ALA A 665 17.73 54.74 3.24
N ASP A 666 18.57 55.01 2.25
CA ASP A 666 18.17 55.68 1.00
C ASP A 666 17.28 54.81 0.08
N HIS A 667 17.49 53.47 0.08
CA HIS A 667 16.80 52.53 -0.78
C HIS A 667 15.87 51.57 -0.01
N GLN A 668 15.50 51.91 1.25
CA GLN A 668 14.79 51.01 2.19
C GLN A 668 13.56 50.32 1.61
N GLN A 669 12.68 51.06 0.93
CA GLN A 669 11.41 50.48 0.46
C GLN A 669 11.61 49.53 -0.70
N GLU A 670 12.43 49.88 -1.67
CA GLU A 670 12.71 49.02 -2.83
C GLU A 670 13.41 47.73 -2.42
N MET A 671 14.45 47.83 -1.64
CA MET A 671 15.22 46.69 -1.16
C MET A 671 14.41 45.83 -0.21
N LEU A 672 13.57 46.40 0.65
CA LEU A 672 12.64 45.66 1.51
C LEU A 672 11.64 44.84 0.70
N SER A 673 11.09 45.45 -0.35
CA SER A 673 10.16 44.78 -1.26
C SER A 673 10.84 43.61 -1.96
N ALA A 674 12.00 43.83 -2.56
CA ALA A 674 12.77 42.79 -3.26
C ALA A 674 13.16 41.64 -2.32
N TYR A 675 13.65 41.97 -1.12
CA TYR A 675 14.03 40.99 -0.12
C TYR A 675 12.85 40.14 0.37
N ASN A 676 11.70 40.75 0.63
CA ASN A 676 10.49 40.04 1.04
C ASN A 676 9.90 39.19 -0.08
N GLN A 677 9.96 39.66 -1.34
CA GLN A 677 9.60 38.84 -2.51
C GLN A 677 10.46 37.59 -2.61
N ARG A 678 11.74 37.70 -2.39
CA ARG A 678 12.65 36.54 -2.34
C ARG A 678 12.29 35.57 -1.22
N LEU A 679 12.08 36.08 0.01
CA LEU A 679 11.66 35.19 1.12
C LEU A 679 10.37 34.45 0.79
N PHE A 680 9.40 35.16 0.20
CA PHE A 680 8.16 34.54 -0.26
C PHE A 680 8.42 33.50 -1.36
N LYS A 681 9.23 33.83 -2.37
CA LYS A 681 9.58 32.91 -3.46
C LYS A 681 10.26 31.64 -2.93
N ALA A 682 11.21 31.75 -2.03
CA ALA A 682 11.87 30.60 -1.41
C ALA A 682 10.89 29.66 -0.69
N VAL A 683 9.92 30.23 0.03
CA VAL A 683 8.85 29.48 0.70
C VAL A 683 7.88 28.89 -0.33
N TRP A 684 7.54 29.64 -1.37
CA TRP A 684 6.72 29.19 -2.47
C TRP A 684 7.32 28.00 -3.22
N ASP A 685 8.57 28.12 -3.64
CA ASP A 685 9.28 27.06 -4.35
C ASP A 685 9.40 25.77 -3.53
N LYS A 686 9.48 25.91 -2.20
CA LYS A 686 9.53 24.78 -1.27
C LYS A 686 8.19 24.06 -1.05
N TYR A 687 7.08 24.81 -0.97
CA TYR A 687 5.80 24.27 -0.48
C TYR A 687 4.63 24.33 -1.47
N ALA A 688 4.70 25.21 -2.46
CA ALA A 688 3.61 25.51 -3.38
C ALA A 688 3.98 25.33 -4.86
N LYS A 689 5.15 24.73 -5.17
CA LYS A 689 5.54 24.42 -6.54
C LYS A 689 4.56 23.42 -7.15
N GLY A 690 4.16 23.66 -8.41
CA GLY A 690 3.27 22.79 -9.18
C GLY A 690 1.90 23.41 -9.47
N SER A 691 1.04 22.63 -10.09
CA SER A 691 -0.34 23.00 -10.45
C SER A 691 -1.32 22.66 -9.33
N ILE A 692 -2.57 23.13 -9.49
CA ILE A 692 -3.70 22.74 -8.62
C ILE A 692 -3.86 21.22 -8.62
N SER A 693 -3.78 20.58 -9.80
CA SER A 693 -3.87 19.13 -9.92
C SER A 693 -2.72 18.40 -9.21
N ALA A 694 -1.48 18.95 -9.27
CA ALA A 694 -0.35 18.40 -8.51
C ALA A 694 -0.59 18.49 -6.99
N TRP A 695 -1.19 19.58 -6.52
CA TRP A 695 -1.56 19.73 -5.10
C TRP A 695 -2.64 18.72 -4.68
N GLU A 696 -3.62 18.47 -5.55
CA GLU A 696 -4.64 17.44 -5.32
C GLU A 696 -4.03 16.05 -5.20
N MET A 697 -3.14 15.69 -6.11
CA MET A 697 -2.42 14.41 -6.02
C MET A 697 -1.63 14.28 -4.73
N GLU A 698 -1.01 15.36 -4.25
CA GLU A 698 -0.26 15.37 -2.99
C GLU A 698 -1.18 15.20 -1.76
N ALA A 699 -2.31 15.92 -1.72
CA ALA A 699 -3.20 15.98 -0.56
C ALA A 699 -4.29 14.89 -0.56
N LEU A 700 -4.92 14.64 -1.71
CA LEU A 700 -6.08 13.75 -1.87
C LEU A 700 -5.71 12.38 -2.47
N CYS A 701 -4.55 12.29 -3.12
CA CYS A 701 -4.11 11.11 -3.87
C CYS A 701 -5.00 10.74 -5.06
N PHE A 702 -5.76 11.68 -5.56
CA PHE A 702 -6.50 11.62 -6.83
C PHE A 702 -6.67 13.03 -7.40
N TYR A 703 -7.12 13.14 -8.66
CA TYR A 703 -7.40 14.42 -9.32
C TYR A 703 -8.89 14.72 -9.27
N TYR A 704 -9.27 15.77 -8.57
CA TYR A 704 -10.62 16.30 -8.61
C TYR A 704 -10.85 17.14 -9.87
N HIS A 705 -9.87 17.95 -10.23
CA HIS A 705 -9.81 18.65 -11.51
C HIS A 705 -9.14 17.76 -12.58
N GLU A 706 -8.73 18.35 -13.66
CA GLU A 706 -8.13 17.66 -14.79
C GLU A 706 -6.82 16.97 -14.41
N HIS A 707 -6.64 15.74 -14.92
CA HIS A 707 -5.41 14.98 -14.69
C HIS A 707 -4.20 15.74 -15.29
N GLU A 708 -3.07 15.81 -14.58
CA GLU A 708 -1.87 16.52 -15.04
C GLU A 708 -1.36 16.05 -16.42
N LEU A 709 -1.68 14.84 -16.83
CA LEU A 709 -1.34 14.26 -18.12
C LEU A 709 -2.48 14.34 -19.16
N ALA A 710 -3.58 15.05 -18.87
CA ALA A 710 -4.74 15.10 -19.78
C ALA A 710 -4.40 15.81 -21.10
N CYS A 711 -3.52 16.81 -21.05
CA CYS A 711 -3.08 17.54 -22.24
C CYS A 711 -1.97 16.82 -23.03
N ALA A 712 -1.46 15.66 -22.57
CA ALA A 712 -0.39 14.94 -23.24
C ALA A 712 -0.84 14.41 -24.61
N ASP A 713 -0.01 14.60 -25.64
CA ASP A 713 -0.23 14.03 -26.97
C ASP A 713 0.03 12.51 -26.94
N MET A 714 -0.98 11.76 -26.53
CA MET A 714 -0.93 10.30 -26.43
C MET A 714 -0.51 9.63 -27.73
N GLN A 715 -0.98 10.14 -28.86
CA GLN A 715 -0.73 9.56 -30.17
C GLN A 715 0.74 9.67 -30.58
N ARG A 716 1.37 10.80 -30.33
CA ARG A 716 2.79 11.06 -30.62
C ARG A 716 3.71 10.04 -29.91
N TYR A 717 3.36 9.61 -28.72
CA TYR A 717 4.14 8.66 -27.92
C TYR A 717 3.67 7.21 -28.05
N GLY A 718 2.63 6.95 -28.85
CA GLY A 718 2.00 5.64 -28.95
C GLY A 718 1.42 5.15 -27.64
N ALA A 719 0.99 6.10 -26.78
CA ALA A 719 0.36 5.80 -25.52
C ALA A 719 -1.15 5.61 -25.73
N ILE A 720 -1.74 4.68 -24.98
CA ILE A 720 -3.14 4.25 -25.15
C ILE A 720 -3.80 4.19 -23.77
N ASP A 721 -5.08 4.50 -23.70
CA ASP A 721 -5.87 4.28 -22.49
C ASP A 721 -5.92 2.77 -22.18
N PHE A 722 -5.52 2.40 -20.97
CA PHE A 722 -5.50 1.03 -20.51
C PHE A 722 -6.84 0.30 -20.72
N ARG A 723 -7.97 0.99 -20.54
CA ARG A 723 -9.32 0.41 -20.68
C ARG A 723 -9.62 -0.03 -22.11
N THR A 724 -9.02 0.58 -23.10
CA THR A 724 -9.20 0.25 -24.52
C THR A 724 -8.36 -0.95 -24.97
N LEU A 725 -7.37 -1.35 -24.18
CA LEU A 725 -6.54 -2.52 -24.48
C LEU A 725 -7.32 -3.82 -24.27
N SER A 726 -7.07 -4.82 -25.14
CA SER A 726 -7.61 -6.17 -24.96
C SER A 726 -7.21 -6.73 -23.59
N ARG A 727 -8.14 -7.37 -22.89
CA ARG A 727 -7.87 -8.03 -21.60
C ARG A 727 -6.91 -9.21 -21.73
N GLU A 728 -7.00 -9.95 -22.85
CA GLU A 728 -6.05 -11.01 -23.18
C GLU A 728 -4.87 -10.42 -23.96
N PRO A 729 -3.63 -10.81 -23.61
CA PRO A 729 -2.46 -10.37 -24.36
C PRO A 729 -2.50 -10.81 -25.81
N ILE A 730 -2.36 -9.89 -26.75
CA ILE A 730 -2.34 -10.19 -28.17
C ILE A 730 -0.97 -10.77 -28.52
N VAL A 731 -0.92 -12.00 -29.02
CA VAL A 731 0.31 -12.62 -29.50
C VAL A 731 0.67 -12.00 -30.86
N GLU A 732 1.80 -11.30 -30.91
CA GLU A 732 2.32 -10.70 -32.15
C GLU A 732 3.09 -11.70 -33.00
N ARG A 733 3.90 -12.54 -32.33
CA ARG A 733 4.69 -13.61 -32.94
C ARG A 733 5.10 -14.63 -31.88
N THR A 734 5.51 -15.83 -32.32
CA THR A 734 6.11 -16.86 -31.46
C THR A 734 7.55 -17.11 -31.89
N PHE A 735 8.41 -17.44 -30.95
CA PHE A 735 9.74 -17.94 -31.24
C PHE A 735 10.03 -19.26 -30.49
N LYS A 736 10.81 -20.12 -31.10
CA LYS A 736 11.19 -21.42 -30.51
C LYS A 736 12.45 -21.27 -29.68
N LYS A 737 12.40 -21.74 -28.44
CA LYS A 737 13.58 -21.92 -27.57
C LYS A 737 13.64 -23.36 -27.09
N GLY A 738 14.46 -24.17 -27.77
CA GLY A 738 14.43 -25.63 -27.63
C GLY A 738 13.07 -26.20 -28.10
N ASN A 739 12.48 -27.08 -27.33
CA ASN A 739 11.16 -27.66 -27.62
C ASN A 739 9.96 -26.82 -27.18
N ARG A 740 10.18 -25.56 -26.75
CA ARG A 740 9.09 -24.68 -26.28
C ARG A 740 8.87 -23.55 -27.28
N GLU A 741 7.61 -23.30 -27.62
CA GLU A 741 7.16 -22.09 -28.29
C GLU A 741 6.88 -21.02 -27.25
N ILE A 742 7.53 -19.86 -27.39
CA ILE A 742 7.39 -18.72 -26.49
C ILE A 742 6.67 -17.61 -27.25
N PRO A 743 5.47 -17.18 -26.78
CA PRO A 743 4.76 -16.08 -27.42
C PRO A 743 5.43 -14.74 -27.07
N LEU A 744 5.56 -13.88 -28.06
CA LEU A 744 5.87 -12.47 -27.92
C LEU A 744 4.57 -11.70 -28.07
N PHE A 745 4.22 -10.92 -27.05
CA PHE A 745 2.99 -10.15 -27.02
C PHE A 745 3.19 -8.77 -27.65
N LYS A 746 2.14 -8.27 -28.29
CA LYS A 746 2.11 -6.88 -28.77
C LYS A 746 2.26 -5.92 -27.59
N LEU A 747 3.28 -5.06 -27.65
CA LEU A 747 3.54 -4.07 -26.60
C LEU A 747 2.80 -2.78 -26.88
N ASN A 748 2.30 -2.17 -25.83
CA ASN A 748 1.64 -0.88 -25.82
C ASN A 748 2.30 0.02 -24.79
N ARG A 749 2.00 1.32 -24.80
CA ARG A 749 2.42 2.27 -23.76
C ARG A 749 1.22 2.82 -23.04
N ILE A 750 1.38 3.02 -21.73
CA ILE A 750 0.44 3.74 -20.86
C ILE A 750 1.19 4.86 -20.15
N ILE A 751 0.48 5.94 -19.82
CA ILE A 751 1.00 7.03 -18.99
C ILE A 751 0.12 7.23 -17.77
N GLY A 752 0.73 7.67 -16.66
CA GLY A 752 -0.02 7.96 -15.45
C GLY A 752 0.86 8.44 -14.31
N THR A 753 0.22 8.76 -13.19
CA THR A 753 0.85 9.23 -11.96
C THR A 753 0.85 8.13 -10.90
N VAL A 754 1.97 7.92 -10.23
CA VAL A 754 2.11 6.90 -9.19
C VAL A 754 1.31 7.32 -7.95
N ILE A 755 0.41 6.44 -7.48
CA ILE A 755 -0.33 6.60 -6.22
C ILE A 755 0.45 5.95 -5.07
N SER A 756 0.82 4.69 -5.25
CA SER A 756 1.51 3.88 -4.25
C SER A 756 2.25 2.71 -4.89
N LYS A 757 3.10 2.07 -4.09
CA LYS A 757 3.84 0.88 -4.50
C LYS A 757 3.48 -0.32 -3.61
N ASN A 758 3.60 -1.53 -4.17
CA ASN A 758 3.43 -2.78 -3.45
C ASN A 758 4.71 -3.61 -3.60
N ASP A 759 5.57 -3.52 -2.59
CA ASP A 759 6.89 -4.18 -2.60
C ASP A 759 6.79 -5.71 -2.62
N ALA A 760 5.74 -6.28 -2.01
CA ALA A 760 5.53 -7.73 -1.98
C ALA A 760 5.20 -8.32 -3.37
N ARG A 761 4.57 -7.52 -4.24
CA ARG A 761 4.14 -7.94 -5.59
C ARG A 761 5.00 -7.37 -6.71
N ASN A 762 6.02 -6.56 -6.41
CA ASN A 762 6.82 -5.80 -7.39
C ASN A 762 5.92 -4.99 -8.33
N SER A 763 4.94 -4.29 -7.77
CA SER A 763 3.93 -3.54 -8.53
C SER A 763 3.73 -2.14 -7.99
N ILE A 764 3.22 -1.27 -8.84
CA ILE A 764 2.76 0.07 -8.48
C ILE A 764 1.30 0.23 -8.86
N PHE A 765 0.61 1.14 -8.20
CA PHE A 765 -0.68 1.64 -8.63
C PHE A 765 -0.48 2.96 -9.35
N LEU A 766 -0.90 3.00 -10.61
CA LEU A 766 -0.75 4.14 -11.51
C LEU A 766 -2.13 4.73 -11.81
N LEU A 767 -2.33 6.01 -11.51
CA LEU A 767 -3.53 6.74 -11.89
C LEU A 767 -3.33 7.26 -13.32
N THR A 768 -4.08 6.71 -14.25
CA THR A 768 -4.13 7.14 -15.64
C THR A 768 -5.36 8.03 -15.87
N THR A 769 -5.48 8.66 -17.00
CA THR A 769 -6.71 9.39 -17.40
C THR A 769 -7.94 8.48 -17.45
N GLY A 770 -7.73 7.18 -17.59
CA GLY A 770 -8.75 6.14 -17.62
C GLY A 770 -9.01 5.44 -16.28
N GLY A 771 -8.39 5.87 -15.18
CA GLY A 771 -8.56 5.26 -13.84
C GLY A 771 -7.29 4.61 -13.31
N VAL A 772 -7.42 3.90 -12.18
CA VAL A 772 -6.30 3.28 -11.49
C VAL A 772 -5.93 1.95 -12.13
N VAL A 773 -4.65 1.76 -12.43
CA VAL A 773 -4.09 0.55 -13.05
C VAL A 773 -3.00 -0.03 -12.15
N SER A 774 -3.06 -1.34 -11.88
CA SER A 774 -1.95 -2.07 -11.27
C SER A 774 -0.90 -2.40 -12.33
N VAL A 775 0.32 -1.93 -12.15
CA VAL A 775 1.45 -2.18 -13.05
C VAL A 775 2.46 -3.09 -12.39
N LYS A 776 2.72 -4.25 -12.99
CA LYS A 776 3.63 -5.26 -12.47
C LYS A 776 4.96 -5.23 -13.23
N PHE A 777 6.07 -5.24 -12.50
CA PHE A 777 7.42 -5.28 -13.03
C PHE A 777 8.11 -6.61 -12.73
N THR A 778 9.21 -6.89 -13.45
CA THR A 778 10.19 -7.88 -12.98
C THR A 778 10.84 -7.37 -11.69
N LYS A 779 11.34 -8.28 -10.88
CA LYS A 779 11.89 -7.95 -9.56
C LYS A 779 13.11 -7.02 -9.67
N GLU A 780 14.02 -7.33 -10.62
CA GLU A 780 15.21 -6.53 -10.86
C GLU A 780 14.86 -5.10 -11.28
N TYR A 781 13.91 -4.97 -12.21
CA TYR A 781 13.48 -3.66 -12.73
C TYR A 781 12.78 -2.84 -11.64
N TYR A 782 11.94 -3.51 -10.82
CA TYR A 782 11.26 -2.87 -9.70
C TYR A 782 12.25 -2.35 -8.65
N ALA A 783 13.25 -3.14 -8.29
CA ALA A 783 14.28 -2.74 -7.33
C ALA A 783 15.14 -1.58 -7.87
N MET A 784 15.55 -1.65 -9.13
CA MET A 784 16.39 -0.62 -9.77
C MET A 784 15.72 0.77 -9.75
N PHE A 785 14.46 0.86 -10.16
CA PHE A 785 13.75 2.15 -10.23
C PHE A 785 13.03 2.57 -8.94
N GLY A 786 12.79 1.63 -8.04
CA GLY A 786 12.14 1.89 -6.75
C GLY A 786 13.05 2.49 -5.67
N ARG A 787 14.37 2.27 -5.78
CA ARG A 787 15.35 2.77 -4.80
C ARG A 787 15.66 4.27 -4.97
N GLN A 788 16.06 4.90 -3.88
CA GLN A 788 16.61 6.25 -3.85
C GLN A 788 18.12 6.18 -4.12
N LEU A 789 18.65 7.15 -4.85
CA LEU A 789 20.07 7.30 -5.11
C LEU A 789 20.63 8.43 -4.24
N SER A 790 21.78 8.17 -3.60
CA SER A 790 22.42 9.13 -2.71
C SER A 790 23.93 9.15 -2.98
N GLU A 791 24.53 10.33 -3.03
CA GLU A 791 25.97 10.53 -3.12
C GLU A 791 26.54 10.87 -1.74
N VAL A 792 27.71 10.33 -1.45
CA VAL A 792 28.48 10.71 -0.25
C VAL A 792 29.24 12.00 -0.56
N GLN A 793 28.98 13.06 0.21
CA GLN A 793 29.69 14.35 0.09
C GLN A 793 31.07 14.26 0.72
N GLU A 794 31.96 15.22 0.41
CA GLU A 794 33.33 15.29 0.96
C GLU A 794 33.37 15.33 2.50
N ASP A 795 32.30 15.78 3.16
CA ASP A 795 32.16 15.83 4.62
C ASP A 795 31.61 14.52 5.22
N GLY A 796 31.42 13.46 4.41
CA GLY A 796 30.85 12.18 4.83
C GLY A 796 29.34 12.18 4.93
N THR A 797 28.63 13.28 4.70
CA THR A 797 27.18 13.33 4.69
C THR A 797 26.62 12.78 3.37
N LYS A 798 25.48 12.02 3.45
CA LYS A 798 24.80 11.51 2.26
C LYS A 798 23.78 12.52 1.77
N LYS A 799 23.94 12.97 0.53
CA LYS A 799 22.97 13.82 -0.16
C LYS A 799 22.18 13.00 -1.16
N VAL A 800 20.85 13.07 -1.05
CA VAL A 800 19.93 12.44 -2.01
C VAL A 800 20.09 13.13 -3.36
N VAL A 801 20.54 12.39 -4.36
CA VAL A 801 20.72 12.87 -5.75
C VAL A 801 19.43 12.67 -6.52
N GLU A 802 18.81 11.49 -6.37
CA GLU A 802 17.57 11.17 -7.05
C GLU A 802 16.65 10.31 -6.17
N LYS A 803 15.37 10.70 -6.11
CA LYS A 803 14.33 9.91 -5.44
C LYS A 803 13.93 8.72 -6.32
N GLY A 804 13.52 7.60 -5.69
CA GLY A 804 12.97 6.48 -6.43
C GLY A 804 11.75 6.88 -7.28
N TRP A 805 11.65 6.34 -8.49
CA TRP A 805 10.60 6.70 -9.45
C TRP A 805 9.20 6.17 -9.09
N PHE A 806 9.11 5.24 -8.15
CA PHE A 806 7.83 4.67 -7.70
C PHE A 806 7.28 5.39 -6.45
N LYS A 807 7.64 6.67 -6.27
CA LYS A 807 7.06 7.54 -5.24
C LYS A 807 5.76 8.17 -5.73
N ARG A 808 4.86 8.44 -4.79
CA ARG A 808 3.61 9.15 -5.04
C ARG A 808 3.85 10.48 -5.75
N GLY A 809 3.05 10.75 -6.77
CA GLY A 809 3.13 11.98 -7.56
C GLY A 809 4.13 11.92 -8.74
N GLU A 810 4.98 10.89 -8.80
CA GLU A 810 5.86 10.71 -9.97
C GLU A 810 5.06 10.28 -11.19
N LYS A 811 5.34 10.88 -12.34
CA LYS A 811 4.65 10.62 -13.59
C LYS A 811 5.50 9.72 -14.47
N LEU A 812 4.91 8.65 -14.98
CA LEU A 812 5.62 7.60 -15.71
C LEU A 812 4.94 7.29 -17.03
N MET A 813 5.77 6.94 -18.02
CA MET A 813 5.36 6.28 -19.25
C MET A 813 5.96 4.87 -19.26
N ILE A 814 5.10 3.86 -19.41
CA ILE A 814 5.47 2.46 -19.22
C ILE A 814 5.10 1.66 -20.45
N THR A 815 6.06 0.87 -20.96
CA THR A 815 5.86 -0.06 -22.09
C THR A 815 5.56 -1.45 -21.55
N GLY A 816 4.55 -2.13 -22.12
CA GLY A 816 4.14 -3.45 -21.70
C GLY A 816 2.87 -3.92 -22.40
N PHE A 817 2.16 -4.85 -21.79
CA PHE A 817 0.90 -5.37 -22.29
C PHE A 817 -0.10 -5.55 -21.15
N ARG A 818 -1.38 -5.48 -21.50
CA ARG A 818 -2.46 -5.78 -20.55
C ARG A 818 -2.66 -7.29 -20.43
N ARG A 819 -2.79 -7.75 -19.21
CA ARG A 819 -3.31 -9.09 -18.87
C ARG A 819 -4.39 -8.90 -17.82
N GLU A 820 -5.62 -9.10 -18.23
CA GLU A 820 -6.81 -8.83 -17.43
C GLU A 820 -6.83 -7.38 -16.90
N ASP A 821 -6.86 -7.18 -15.58
CA ASP A 821 -6.88 -5.86 -14.95
C ASP A 821 -5.48 -5.37 -14.51
N THR A 822 -4.42 -6.06 -14.97
CA THR A 822 -3.03 -5.71 -14.66
C THR A 822 -2.28 -5.35 -15.94
N PHE A 823 -1.47 -4.30 -15.89
CA PHE A 823 -0.50 -3.99 -16.94
C PHE A 823 0.85 -4.59 -16.58
N VAL A 824 1.37 -5.47 -17.43
CA VAL A 824 2.66 -6.13 -17.21
C VAL A 824 3.72 -5.33 -17.97
N ALA A 825 4.58 -4.65 -17.25
CA ALA A 825 5.70 -3.92 -17.82
C ALA A 825 6.68 -4.89 -18.48
N LYS A 826 6.93 -4.71 -19.75
CA LYS A 826 7.76 -5.60 -20.56
C LYS A 826 8.42 -4.86 -21.71
N LYS A 827 9.63 -5.30 -22.05
CA LYS A 827 10.37 -4.90 -23.25
C LYS A 827 11.02 -6.13 -23.86
N TYR A 828 11.12 -6.16 -25.19
CA TYR A 828 11.88 -7.16 -25.91
C TYR A 828 13.14 -6.51 -26.50
N GLN A 829 14.23 -7.24 -26.64
CA GLN A 829 15.49 -6.74 -27.22
C GLN A 829 15.32 -6.20 -28.63
N SER A 830 14.36 -6.75 -29.38
CA SER A 830 14.03 -6.33 -30.75
C SER A 830 13.20 -5.04 -30.86
N THR A 831 12.66 -4.53 -29.74
CA THR A 831 11.89 -3.29 -29.72
C THR A 831 12.77 -2.12 -29.28
N GLY A 832 12.82 -1.04 -30.04
CA GLY A 832 13.53 0.17 -29.68
C GLY A 832 12.96 0.86 -28.43
N GLY A 833 13.70 1.81 -27.86
CA GLY A 833 13.30 2.58 -26.68
C GLY A 833 13.47 1.82 -25.35
N HIS A 834 12.98 2.40 -24.26
CA HIS A 834 13.08 1.86 -22.90
C HIS A 834 11.73 1.35 -22.38
N GLN A 835 11.77 0.46 -21.37
CA GLN A 835 10.57 -0.07 -20.74
C GLN A 835 9.85 0.99 -19.89
N LEU A 836 10.62 1.90 -19.31
CA LEU A 836 10.15 2.92 -18.38
C LEU A 836 10.78 4.26 -18.72
N TYR A 837 9.96 5.30 -18.70
CA TYR A 837 10.37 6.69 -18.77
C TYR A 837 9.72 7.46 -17.62
N LYS A 838 10.48 8.36 -17.00
CA LYS A 838 9.94 9.37 -16.11
C LYS A 838 9.52 10.60 -16.93
N ILE A 839 8.33 11.09 -16.68
CA ILE A 839 7.80 12.31 -17.29
C ILE A 839 8.15 13.48 -16.34
N ILE A 840 8.99 14.39 -16.82
CA ILE A 840 9.41 15.56 -16.04
C ILE A 840 8.35 16.65 -16.11
N SER A 841 7.89 16.97 -17.33
CA SER A 841 6.84 17.96 -17.57
C SER A 841 6.02 17.58 -18.80
N VAL A 842 4.85 18.20 -18.92
CA VAL A 842 4.02 18.23 -20.13
C VAL A 842 4.02 19.66 -20.62
N GLU A 843 4.48 19.87 -21.84
CA GLU A 843 4.50 21.18 -22.47
C GLU A 843 3.09 21.60 -22.94
N PRO A 844 2.81 22.89 -23.14
CA PRO A 844 1.47 23.35 -23.57
C PRO A 844 1.00 22.77 -24.91
N ASN A 845 1.91 22.33 -25.75
CA ASN A 845 1.63 21.66 -27.04
C ASN A 845 1.38 20.15 -26.90
N GLY A 846 1.33 19.62 -25.68
CA GLY A 846 1.16 18.19 -25.36
C GLY A 846 2.45 17.37 -25.43
N GLU A 847 3.58 17.97 -25.67
CA GLU A 847 4.89 17.30 -25.70
C GLU A 847 5.34 16.91 -24.29
N LEU A 848 5.87 15.68 -24.16
CA LEU A 848 6.40 15.16 -22.90
C LEU A 848 7.92 15.37 -22.84
N VAL A 849 8.38 15.99 -21.78
CA VAL A 849 9.82 15.99 -21.43
C VAL A 849 10.09 14.69 -20.66
N LEU A 850 10.88 13.81 -21.26
CA LEU A 850 11.12 12.45 -20.77
C LEU A 850 12.58 12.25 -20.36
N THR A 851 12.80 11.43 -19.34
CA THR A 851 14.11 10.83 -19.06
C THR A 851 13.95 9.32 -18.86
N HIS A 852 14.95 8.56 -19.29
CA HIS A 852 15.01 7.10 -19.08
C HIS A 852 16.25 6.70 -18.26
N GLU A 853 17.17 7.64 -18.08
CA GLU A 853 18.40 7.43 -17.33
C GLU A 853 18.23 7.89 -15.89
N ARG A 854 18.69 7.08 -14.99
CA ARG A 854 18.93 7.49 -13.61
C ARG A 854 20.34 8.05 -13.50
N LYS A 855 20.55 8.99 -12.60
CA LYS A 855 21.83 9.70 -12.43
C LYS A 855 23.04 8.83 -12.05
N ASP A 856 22.83 7.53 -11.81
CA ASP A 856 23.87 6.53 -11.45
C ASP A 856 24.39 5.71 -12.64
N GLU A 857 24.00 5.97 -13.87
CA GLU A 857 24.39 5.14 -15.04
C GLU A 857 25.62 5.72 -15.77
N GLU A 858 26.49 6.52 -15.10
CA GLU A 858 27.81 6.87 -15.59
C GLU A 858 28.90 5.98 -15.04
#